data_6e01487bae7143ecf5f2af4f3803e719
#
_entry.id   6e01487bae7143ecf5f2af4f3803e719
#
_cell.length_a   1.000
_cell.length_b   1.000
_cell.length_c   1.000
_cell.angle_alpha   90.00
_cell.angle_beta   90.00
_cell.angle_gamma   90.00
#
_symmetry.space_group_name_H-M   'P 1'
#
loop_
_entity.id
_entity.type
_entity.pdbx_description
1 polymer ?
#
loop_
_entity_poly.entity_id
_entity_poly.type
_entity_poly.pdbx_seq_one_letter_code
_entity_poly.pdbx_strand_id
1 'polypeptide(L)'
;MKKKGLLLTLLSGMLLSACGVGTPVVSSSEESLSSESSLSSREPIPVSSVELTLEKTEVTVGDEIGFSVSVFPENADEKEVSLRASEEGFVEIKQSTILALKAGTVDIIATSADGLKSSVKTLVIQERRTFVSDQQFLNDLPSDAFATGTYPEGDGWGFSDAGKVGIDKQRFETETLYPVPEGATEYAAKDYGIAPGAENNVGKLINLLSSLQGVEGTKVVRFEGLTYEFGNSITASSLKDVYLVGEENTKFVFTGWMSFIVLTECENFHINGITFDIDPSPTITGVIDHVEEDASNGYVYVKVDEGYDLTDETYSRYALKKTGSYAEYYFDEKYQAYVPDRSGNLYYNPGLKNLEYSSETKLLKCTLSKSFAYCTYKTPPVGKVVGIAFQVYENHGFYFKNCVNTHMEDVTTYTVGGMGMRTDNGKNLYLNRVRFIREPGTKRLLTCTADILHTCNLSGEAIFTNCELEGSHDDAINVKSFYTKITAIRNNVVSVAQTQNEVTIGFDVGDEVDVYDPTGLKYKDTFVVQKVEQIGTSFDLTLDKVVPSRGSVSYLGFSLGNATKAVHLTLDNTWIKNKRNRGILLQGRDSVIKNCTFQNVNMGAVQILGVDDVFKEAIVPKNIRVENTKFLQCWDDLSVFTWDASGKSTPGTLQHVAIENNYFYRGVGSSVYLKGVGDVSVKNNFFQERYAKAYSVRADYVEDIRLEDNAYYLEGQGGYNFASISSNATGVIQSGNAQKGTL
;
A
#
# COMPACT_ATOMS: atom_id res chain seq x y z
N MET A 1 -35.50 11.28 -1.44
CA MET A 1 -35.08 10.75 -2.73
C MET A 1 -34.53 9.36 -2.51
N LYS A 2 -35.09 8.34 -3.19
CA LYS A 2 -34.81 6.92 -2.94
C LYS A 2 -33.48 6.53 -3.56
N LYS A 3 -32.48 6.16 -2.74
CA LYS A 3 -31.29 5.43 -3.21
C LYS A 3 -31.56 3.93 -3.11
N LYS A 4 -31.53 3.25 -4.25
CA LYS A 4 -31.58 1.79 -4.32
C LYS A 4 -30.18 1.25 -4.03
N GLY A 5 -30.02 0.50 -2.95
CA GLY A 5 -28.82 -0.30 -2.71
C GLY A 5 -28.81 -1.54 -3.61
N LEU A 6 -27.70 -1.80 -4.25
CA LEU A 6 -27.46 -3.01 -5.05
C LEU A 6 -26.75 -4.04 -4.18
N LEU A 7 -27.46 -5.12 -3.89
CA LEU A 7 -26.96 -6.27 -3.16
C LEU A 7 -26.31 -7.21 -4.17
N LEU A 8 -25.02 -7.49 -4.07
CA LEU A 8 -24.35 -8.49 -4.89
C LEU A 8 -24.27 -9.81 -4.12
N THR A 9 -25.11 -10.75 -4.52
CA THR A 9 -25.08 -12.15 -4.05
C THR A 9 -24.26 -12.97 -5.02
N LEU A 10 -23.19 -13.59 -4.54
CA LEU A 10 -22.42 -14.60 -5.29
C LEU A 10 -23.12 -15.96 -5.16
N LEU A 11 -23.62 -16.47 -6.27
CA LEU A 11 -24.05 -17.88 -6.38
C LEU A 11 -22.94 -18.66 -7.11
N SER A 12 -22.48 -19.72 -6.46
CA SER A 12 -21.68 -20.78 -7.03
C SER A 12 -22.57 -21.76 -7.79
N GLY A 13 -22.21 -22.09 -9.04
CA GLY A 13 -22.84 -23.16 -9.81
C GLY A 13 -21.78 -24.00 -10.50
N MET A 14 -21.64 -25.25 -10.04
CA MET A 14 -20.92 -26.33 -10.73
C MET A 14 -21.74 -26.83 -11.91
N LEU A 15 -21.08 -27.14 -13.01
CA LEU A 15 -21.53 -28.23 -13.92
C LEU A 15 -20.34 -28.83 -14.68
N LEU A 16 -20.20 -30.13 -14.50
CA LEU A 16 -19.34 -31.04 -15.27
C LEU A 16 -19.90 -31.28 -16.66
N SER A 17 -19.08 -31.47 -17.67
CA SER A 17 -19.23 -32.56 -18.61
C SER A 17 -18.02 -32.82 -19.50
N ALA A 18 -17.87 -34.06 -19.89
CA ALA A 18 -16.69 -34.75 -20.33
C ALA A 18 -16.64 -35.01 -21.86
N CYS A 19 -15.46 -35.49 -22.28
CA CYS A 19 -15.15 -36.39 -23.41
C CYS A 19 -15.10 -35.89 -24.85
N GLY A 20 -13.98 -36.27 -25.51
CA GLY A 20 -13.93 -36.54 -26.94
C GLY A 20 -12.55 -36.63 -27.56
N VAL A 21 -12.09 -37.83 -27.76
CA VAL A 21 -10.86 -38.34 -28.39
C VAL A 21 -10.82 -38.08 -29.90
N GLY A 22 -9.63 -37.95 -30.50
CA GLY A 22 -9.45 -38.16 -31.93
C GLY A 22 -8.11 -37.74 -32.52
N THR A 23 -7.19 -38.67 -32.61
CA THR A 23 -6.05 -38.61 -33.55
C THR A 23 -6.45 -39.02 -34.94
N PRO A 24 -5.77 -38.61 -36.01
CA PRO A 24 -5.09 -39.62 -36.84
C PRO A 24 -3.68 -39.27 -37.33
N VAL A 25 -2.93 -40.33 -37.49
CA VAL A 25 -1.64 -40.52 -38.15
C VAL A 25 -1.80 -40.64 -39.66
N VAL A 26 -0.85 -40.15 -40.46
CA VAL A 26 -0.42 -40.72 -41.79
C VAL A 26 0.93 -40.09 -42.13
N SER A 27 1.99 -40.76 -42.16
CA SER A 27 2.84 -41.60 -43.02
C SER A 27 3.40 -40.95 -44.30
N SER A 28 4.72 -40.88 -44.32
CA SER A 28 5.76 -41.18 -45.31
C SER A 28 5.58 -40.94 -46.80
N SER A 29 6.60 -40.40 -47.43
CA SER A 29 7.31 -41.07 -48.53
C SER A 29 8.62 -40.39 -48.87
N GLU A 30 9.67 -41.22 -48.96
CA GLU A 30 10.98 -40.92 -49.51
C GLU A 30 10.92 -40.85 -51.05
N GLU A 31 11.66 -39.95 -51.64
CA GLU A 31 12.23 -40.19 -53.01
C GLU A 31 13.63 -39.62 -53.09
N SER A 32 14.56 -40.50 -53.34
CA SER A 32 15.94 -40.28 -53.68
C SER A 32 16.10 -39.89 -55.14
N LEU A 33 16.90 -38.85 -55.44
CA LEU A 33 17.51 -38.72 -56.77
C LEU A 33 18.93 -38.17 -56.63
N SER A 34 19.87 -39.02 -56.96
CA SER A 34 21.28 -38.74 -57.16
C SER A 34 21.50 -37.92 -58.43
N SER A 35 22.32 -36.86 -58.31
CA SER A 35 23.08 -36.33 -59.43
C SER A 35 24.42 -35.75 -58.94
N GLU A 36 25.49 -36.42 -59.31
CA GLU A 36 26.83 -35.90 -59.27
C GLU A 36 26.96 -34.67 -60.15
N SER A 37 27.52 -33.56 -59.60
CA SER A 37 28.13 -32.52 -60.41
C SER A 37 29.28 -31.84 -59.68
N SER A 38 30.48 -32.03 -60.23
CA SER A 38 31.70 -31.23 -60.20
C SER A 38 31.90 -30.19 -59.07
N LEU A 39 32.80 -30.51 -58.17
CA LEU A 39 33.42 -29.59 -57.21
C LEU A 39 34.19 -28.46 -57.94
N SER A 40 33.60 -27.29 -57.98
CA SER A 40 34.32 -26.03 -58.12
C SER A 40 34.81 -25.67 -56.71
N SER A 41 36.12 -25.59 -56.48
CA SER A 41 36.74 -25.15 -55.23
C SER A 41 36.48 -23.64 -55.07
N ARG A 42 35.38 -23.30 -54.37
CA ARG A 42 35.12 -21.95 -53.90
C ARG A 42 36.06 -21.71 -52.71
N GLU A 43 36.70 -20.52 -52.66
CA GLU A 43 37.40 -20.11 -51.44
C GLU A 43 36.42 -20.10 -50.25
N PRO A 44 36.81 -20.65 -49.10
CA PRO A 44 35.97 -20.64 -47.91
C PRO A 44 35.61 -19.21 -47.47
N ILE A 45 34.34 -18.97 -47.15
CA ILE A 45 33.89 -17.69 -46.60
C ILE A 45 34.16 -17.70 -45.09
N PRO A 46 35.11 -16.88 -44.60
CA PRO A 46 35.48 -16.89 -43.18
C PRO A 46 34.45 -16.18 -42.34
N VAL A 47 34.42 -16.50 -41.04
CA VAL A 47 33.61 -15.77 -40.02
C VAL A 47 34.17 -14.36 -39.86
N SER A 48 33.33 -13.34 -40.03
CA SER A 48 33.68 -11.95 -39.82
C SER A 48 33.37 -11.46 -38.40
N SER A 49 32.32 -11.97 -37.79
CA SER A 49 31.95 -11.68 -36.40
C SER A 49 31.03 -12.77 -35.78
N VAL A 50 31.06 -12.84 -34.47
CA VAL A 50 30.14 -13.64 -33.62
C VAL A 50 29.37 -12.69 -32.72
N GLU A 51 28.07 -12.89 -32.56
CA GLU A 51 27.26 -12.12 -31.67
C GLU A 51 26.53 -13.06 -30.67
N LEU A 52 26.80 -12.87 -29.38
CA LEU A 52 26.15 -13.57 -28.29
C LEU A 52 25.01 -12.69 -27.72
N THR A 53 23.83 -13.24 -27.56
CA THR A 53 22.71 -12.58 -26.88
C THR A 53 22.27 -13.45 -25.71
N LEU A 54 22.16 -12.87 -24.53
CA LEU A 54 21.57 -13.50 -23.35
C LEU A 54 20.13 -12.99 -23.18
N GLU A 55 19.22 -13.86 -22.79
CA GLU A 55 17.83 -13.51 -22.49
C GLU A 55 17.74 -12.48 -21.34
N LYS A 56 18.63 -12.62 -20.33
CA LYS A 56 18.81 -11.68 -19.21
C LYS A 56 20.29 -11.52 -18.89
N THR A 57 20.66 -10.35 -18.38
CA THR A 57 22.03 -10.05 -17.91
C THR A 57 22.15 -10.00 -16.39
N GLU A 58 21.00 -10.07 -15.68
CA GLU A 58 20.92 -10.20 -14.23
C GLU A 58 20.02 -11.38 -13.88
N VAL A 59 20.49 -12.26 -13.01
CA VAL A 59 19.82 -13.49 -12.60
C VAL A 59 20.13 -13.81 -11.13
N THR A 60 19.45 -14.80 -10.58
CA THR A 60 19.69 -15.30 -9.21
C THR A 60 20.27 -16.71 -9.28
N VAL A 61 21.06 -17.11 -8.29
CA VAL A 61 21.58 -18.48 -8.18
C VAL A 61 20.45 -19.49 -8.34
N GLY A 62 20.63 -20.44 -9.28
CA GLY A 62 19.63 -21.45 -9.66
C GLY A 62 18.68 -21.03 -10.78
N ASP A 63 18.76 -19.82 -11.30
CA ASP A 63 18.02 -19.44 -12.50
C ASP A 63 18.67 -20.04 -13.73
N GLU A 64 17.86 -20.45 -14.69
CA GLU A 64 18.28 -20.94 -16.01
C GLU A 64 17.78 -19.98 -17.09
N ILE A 65 18.68 -19.45 -17.92
CA ILE A 65 18.38 -18.46 -18.95
C ILE A 65 18.74 -18.97 -20.33
N GLY A 66 17.94 -18.57 -21.33
CA GLY A 66 18.25 -18.83 -22.73
C GLY A 66 19.37 -17.92 -23.26
N PHE A 67 20.08 -18.42 -24.23
CA PHE A 67 21.01 -17.63 -25.05
C PHE A 67 20.89 -17.97 -26.52
N SER A 68 21.35 -17.07 -27.37
CA SER A 68 21.51 -17.31 -28.79
C SER A 68 22.88 -16.80 -29.29
N VAL A 69 23.42 -17.47 -30.29
CA VAL A 69 24.64 -17.05 -30.95
C VAL A 69 24.40 -16.93 -32.44
N SER A 70 24.75 -15.80 -33.01
CA SER A 70 24.72 -15.53 -34.45
C SER A 70 26.13 -15.41 -34.99
N VAL A 71 26.37 -16.01 -36.16
CA VAL A 71 27.65 -15.96 -36.88
C VAL A 71 27.47 -15.20 -38.19
N PHE A 72 28.33 -14.27 -38.46
CA PHE A 72 28.29 -13.45 -39.66
C PHE A 72 29.55 -13.64 -40.53
N PRO A 73 29.44 -13.56 -41.87
CA PRO A 73 28.16 -13.48 -42.59
C PRO A 73 27.36 -14.78 -42.48
N GLU A 74 26.05 -14.73 -42.70
CA GLU A 74 25.16 -15.90 -42.55
C GLU A 74 25.55 -17.07 -43.45
N ASN A 75 26.30 -16.84 -44.52
CA ASN A 75 26.80 -17.83 -45.46
C ASN A 75 28.25 -18.22 -45.19
N ALA A 76 28.79 -17.96 -44.02
CA ALA A 76 30.10 -18.47 -43.60
C ALA A 76 30.15 -20.01 -43.63
N ASP A 77 31.25 -20.58 -44.09
CA ASP A 77 31.35 -22.03 -44.28
C ASP A 77 31.57 -22.78 -42.94
N GLU A 78 32.23 -22.15 -41.97
CA GLU A 78 32.43 -22.69 -40.63
C GLU A 78 31.60 -21.85 -39.62
N LYS A 79 30.62 -22.45 -38.97
CA LYS A 79 29.72 -21.77 -38.05
C LYS A 79 29.76 -22.29 -36.60
N GLU A 80 30.68 -23.21 -36.36
CA GLU A 80 30.84 -23.71 -35.00
C GLU A 80 31.31 -22.61 -34.06
N VAL A 81 30.69 -22.54 -32.88
CA VAL A 81 31.05 -21.58 -31.84
C VAL A 81 31.15 -22.32 -30.51
N SER A 82 32.26 -22.08 -29.81
CA SER A 82 32.42 -22.55 -28.45
C SER A 82 31.97 -21.49 -27.44
N LEU A 83 31.24 -21.91 -26.40
CA LEU A 83 30.89 -21.05 -25.28
C LEU A 83 31.65 -21.45 -24.02
N ARG A 84 32.12 -20.46 -23.27
CA ARG A 84 32.72 -20.67 -21.95
C ARG A 84 32.43 -19.51 -21.03
N ALA A 85 32.51 -19.76 -19.74
CA ALA A 85 32.55 -18.70 -18.72
C ALA A 85 34.00 -18.20 -18.53
N SER A 86 34.14 -16.94 -18.10
CA SER A 86 35.46 -16.38 -17.73
C SER A 86 36.06 -17.04 -16.48
N GLU A 87 35.18 -17.52 -15.57
CA GLU A 87 35.54 -18.20 -14.35
C GLU A 87 34.73 -19.47 -14.18
N GLU A 88 35.39 -20.56 -13.70
CA GLU A 88 34.70 -21.82 -13.44
C GLU A 88 33.82 -21.76 -12.19
N GLY A 89 32.72 -22.52 -12.18
CA GLY A 89 31.85 -22.70 -11.02
C GLY A 89 30.80 -21.61 -10.79
N PHE A 90 30.77 -20.57 -11.62
CA PHE A 90 29.69 -19.56 -11.55
C PHE A 90 28.47 -19.99 -12.34
N VAL A 91 28.65 -20.68 -13.45
CA VAL A 91 27.56 -21.13 -14.32
C VAL A 91 27.84 -22.52 -14.88
N GLU A 92 26.76 -23.22 -15.24
CA GLU A 92 26.80 -24.40 -16.10
C GLU A 92 26.19 -24.06 -17.45
N ILE A 93 26.97 -24.14 -18.51
CA ILE A 93 26.51 -23.86 -19.88
C ILE A 93 26.02 -25.18 -20.49
N LYS A 94 24.73 -25.20 -20.86
CA LYS A 94 24.02 -26.28 -21.52
C LYS A 94 23.88 -25.97 -23.01
N GLN A 95 23.20 -26.83 -23.74
CA GLN A 95 23.08 -26.72 -25.21
C GLN A 95 22.40 -25.41 -25.67
N SER A 96 21.43 -24.88 -24.92
CA SER A 96 20.67 -23.68 -25.27
C SER A 96 20.44 -22.74 -24.08
N THR A 97 20.93 -23.12 -22.88
CA THR A 97 20.67 -22.40 -21.64
C THR A 97 21.92 -22.31 -20.79
N ILE A 98 21.91 -21.36 -19.85
CA ILE A 98 22.94 -21.15 -18.84
C ILE A 98 22.28 -21.21 -17.47
N LEU A 99 22.74 -22.15 -16.64
CA LEU A 99 22.30 -22.27 -15.24
C LEU A 99 23.26 -21.51 -14.32
N ALA A 100 22.75 -20.58 -13.54
CA ALA A 100 23.51 -19.80 -12.56
C ALA A 100 23.77 -20.65 -11.29
N LEU A 101 25.03 -20.89 -10.93
CA LEU A 101 25.42 -21.75 -9.83
C LEU A 101 25.90 -20.99 -8.58
N LYS A 102 26.53 -19.83 -8.76
CA LYS A 102 27.16 -19.07 -7.67
C LYS A 102 27.00 -17.57 -7.91
N ALA A 103 26.72 -16.84 -6.84
CA ALA A 103 26.62 -15.38 -6.91
C ALA A 103 27.94 -14.70 -7.22
N GLY A 104 27.87 -13.64 -7.99
CA GLY A 104 29.01 -12.85 -8.47
C GLY A 104 28.79 -12.36 -9.89
N THR A 105 29.83 -11.85 -10.50
CA THR A 105 29.79 -11.39 -11.89
C THR A 105 30.71 -12.26 -12.74
N VAL A 106 30.20 -12.78 -13.84
CA VAL A 106 30.95 -13.66 -14.76
C VAL A 106 30.69 -13.26 -16.21
N ASP A 107 31.71 -13.32 -17.05
CA ASP A 107 31.56 -13.10 -18.48
C ASP A 107 31.30 -14.43 -19.20
N ILE A 108 30.30 -14.42 -20.06
CA ILE A 108 30.02 -15.51 -21.01
C ILE A 108 30.62 -15.14 -22.34
N ILE A 109 31.48 -16.00 -22.85
CA ILE A 109 32.29 -15.75 -24.02
C ILE A 109 31.94 -16.77 -25.10
N ALA A 110 31.47 -16.29 -26.24
CA ALA A 110 31.26 -17.08 -27.45
C ALA A 110 32.44 -16.85 -28.40
N THR A 111 33.08 -17.91 -28.88
CA THR A 111 34.28 -17.81 -29.74
C THR A 111 34.11 -18.69 -30.98
N SER A 112 34.42 -18.16 -32.17
CA SER A 112 34.42 -18.91 -33.43
C SER A 112 35.43 -20.08 -33.40
N ALA A 113 35.23 -21.09 -34.24
CA ALA A 113 36.06 -22.30 -34.28
C ALA A 113 37.54 -22.01 -34.51
N ASP A 114 37.86 -20.98 -35.32
CA ASP A 114 39.24 -20.52 -35.57
C ASP A 114 39.85 -19.71 -34.41
N GLY A 115 39.05 -19.39 -33.37
CA GLY A 115 39.50 -18.62 -32.22
C GLY A 115 39.71 -17.11 -32.47
N LEU A 116 39.44 -16.63 -33.68
CA LEU A 116 39.76 -15.24 -34.08
C LEU A 116 38.63 -14.25 -33.79
N LYS A 117 37.39 -14.70 -33.64
CA LYS A 117 36.21 -13.86 -33.38
C LYS A 117 35.56 -14.27 -32.08
N SER A 118 35.23 -13.30 -31.24
CA SER A 118 34.54 -13.55 -30.00
C SER A 118 33.54 -12.45 -29.66
N SER A 119 32.51 -12.85 -28.90
CA SER A 119 31.52 -11.95 -28.30
C SER A 119 31.44 -12.23 -26.81
N VAL A 120 31.40 -11.19 -26.00
CA VAL A 120 31.34 -11.29 -24.53
C VAL A 120 30.10 -10.62 -24.01
N LYS A 121 29.42 -11.30 -23.07
CA LYS A 121 28.29 -10.73 -22.29
C LYS A 121 28.53 -10.97 -20.82
N THR A 122 28.47 -9.91 -20.05
CA THR A 122 28.56 -9.98 -18.59
C THR A 122 27.23 -10.43 -18.01
N LEU A 123 27.25 -11.44 -17.14
CA LEU A 123 26.14 -11.95 -16.38
C LEU A 123 26.36 -11.64 -14.90
N VAL A 124 25.44 -10.91 -14.29
CA VAL A 124 25.42 -10.63 -12.84
C VAL A 124 24.52 -11.66 -12.18
N ILE A 125 25.07 -12.45 -11.27
CA ILE A 125 24.36 -13.49 -10.54
C ILE A 125 24.22 -13.03 -9.08
N GLN A 126 22.99 -12.80 -8.65
CA GLN A 126 22.69 -12.44 -7.27
C GLN A 126 22.58 -13.69 -6.40
N GLU A 127 22.86 -13.56 -5.11
CA GLU A 127 22.58 -14.62 -4.15
C GLU A 127 21.08 -14.95 -4.16
N ARG A 128 20.74 -16.24 -4.22
CA ARG A 128 19.37 -16.66 -3.95
C ARG A 128 19.14 -16.48 -2.45
N ARG A 129 18.26 -15.58 -2.08
CA ARG A 129 17.84 -15.45 -0.69
C ARG A 129 17.23 -16.78 -0.25
N THR A 130 17.90 -17.47 0.65
CA THR A 130 17.31 -18.59 1.35
C THR A 130 16.31 -18.01 2.35
N PHE A 131 15.07 -18.44 2.27
CA PHE A 131 14.14 -18.19 3.37
C PHE A 131 14.76 -18.70 4.66
N VAL A 132 14.57 -17.95 5.74
CA VAL A 132 14.81 -18.45 7.08
C VAL A 132 14.09 -19.78 7.17
N SER A 133 14.70 -20.80 7.76
CA SER A 133 14.01 -22.09 7.91
C SER A 133 12.69 -21.85 8.63
N ASP A 134 11.65 -22.62 8.28
CA ASP A 134 10.33 -22.49 8.94
C ASP A 134 10.45 -22.51 10.44
N GLN A 135 11.29 -23.37 10.96
CA GLN A 135 11.51 -23.50 12.39
C GLN A 135 12.14 -22.23 12.98
N GLN A 136 13.08 -21.61 12.29
CA GLN A 136 13.67 -20.36 12.74
C GLN A 136 12.67 -19.22 12.69
N PHE A 137 11.89 -19.12 11.60
CA PHE A 137 10.83 -18.13 11.49
C PHE A 137 9.77 -18.30 12.62
N LEU A 138 9.32 -19.54 12.88
CA LEU A 138 8.37 -19.84 13.95
C LEU A 138 8.95 -19.54 15.33
N ASN A 139 10.27 -19.74 15.54
CA ASN A 139 10.94 -19.38 16.78
C ASN A 139 11.09 -17.88 16.98
N ASP A 140 11.14 -17.11 15.89
CA ASP A 140 11.21 -15.65 15.90
C ASP A 140 9.84 -15.00 16.13
N LEU A 141 8.74 -15.76 16.00
CA LEU A 141 7.41 -15.29 16.36
C LEU A 141 7.14 -15.50 17.84
N PRO A 142 6.39 -14.62 18.51
CA PRO A 142 5.89 -14.86 19.85
C PRO A 142 5.07 -16.16 19.88
N SER A 143 5.28 -16.99 20.90
CA SER A 143 4.76 -18.36 20.97
C SER A 143 3.24 -18.49 20.90
N ASP A 144 2.52 -17.42 21.24
CA ASP A 144 1.06 -17.33 21.27
C ASP A 144 0.48 -16.31 20.29
N ALA A 145 1.34 -15.68 19.49
CA ALA A 145 0.96 -14.58 18.61
C ALA A 145 -0.27 -14.87 17.73
N PHE A 146 -0.44 -16.13 17.34
CA PHE A 146 -1.42 -16.49 16.33
C PHE A 146 -2.30 -17.67 16.69
N ALA A 147 -2.17 -18.20 17.89
CA ALA A 147 -2.88 -19.42 18.29
C ALA A 147 -4.40 -19.24 18.28
N THR A 148 -4.91 -18.07 18.63
CA THR A 148 -6.34 -17.79 18.77
C THR A 148 -6.76 -16.42 18.24
N GLY A 149 -5.91 -15.70 17.52
CA GLY A 149 -6.12 -14.28 17.15
C GLY A 149 -5.89 -13.33 18.33
N THR A 150 -5.20 -13.78 19.38
CA THR A 150 -4.76 -12.96 20.51
C THR A 150 -3.28 -12.68 20.42
N TYR A 151 -2.85 -11.57 21.00
CA TYR A 151 -1.46 -11.17 21.09
C TYR A 151 -0.88 -11.53 22.45
N PRO A 152 0.46 -11.63 22.58
CA PRO A 152 1.11 -11.85 23.87
C PRO A 152 0.68 -10.82 24.92
N GLU A 153 0.59 -11.24 26.18
CA GLU A 153 0.42 -10.32 27.29
C GLU A 153 1.71 -9.49 27.50
N GLY A 154 1.55 -8.22 27.87
CA GLY A 154 2.64 -7.29 28.11
C GLY A 154 2.39 -5.96 27.41
N ASP A 155 3.44 -5.16 27.22
CA ASP A 155 3.38 -3.87 26.52
C ASP A 155 3.00 -3.99 25.03
N GLY A 156 2.50 -5.17 24.70
CA GLY A 156 2.05 -5.53 23.36
C GLY A 156 3.23 -5.67 22.40
N TRP A 157 2.92 -5.49 21.17
CA TRP A 157 3.83 -5.58 20.05
C TRP A 157 4.50 -4.25 19.80
N GLY A 158 5.13 -3.68 20.80
CA GLY A 158 5.85 -2.44 20.69
C GLY A 158 7.17 -2.60 19.92
N PHE A 159 7.95 -1.54 19.91
CA PHE A 159 9.25 -1.50 19.25
C PHE A 159 10.20 -2.63 19.74
N SER A 160 10.06 -3.06 20.97
CA SER A 160 10.85 -4.18 21.54
C SER A 160 10.67 -5.48 20.79
N ASP A 161 9.52 -5.70 20.14
CA ASP A 161 9.19 -6.94 19.42
C ASP A 161 9.41 -6.83 17.90
N ALA A 162 9.75 -5.63 17.40
CA ALA A 162 9.94 -5.36 15.97
C ALA A 162 10.89 -6.35 15.30
N GLY A 163 12.00 -6.69 15.94
CA GLY A 163 12.96 -7.66 15.43
C GLY A 163 12.37 -9.08 15.29
N LYS A 164 11.44 -9.48 16.17
CA LYS A 164 10.78 -10.77 16.10
C LYS A 164 9.85 -10.90 14.90
N VAL A 165 9.19 -9.81 14.53
CA VAL A 165 8.30 -9.78 13.37
C VAL A 165 9.00 -9.44 12.05
N GLY A 166 10.31 -9.26 12.07
CA GLY A 166 11.14 -9.14 10.87
C GLY A 166 11.36 -7.73 10.37
N ILE A 167 11.23 -6.76 11.25
CA ILE A 167 11.68 -5.38 11.03
C ILE A 167 13.13 -5.28 11.49
N ASP A 168 13.95 -4.48 10.80
CA ASP A 168 15.30 -4.14 11.28
C ASP A 168 15.18 -3.20 12.48
N LYS A 169 15.31 -3.79 13.67
CA LYS A 169 15.14 -3.10 14.94
C LYS A 169 16.16 -1.97 15.13
N GLN A 170 17.38 -2.15 14.67
CA GLN A 170 18.43 -1.14 14.82
C GLN A 170 18.07 0.11 14.00
N ARG A 171 17.71 -0.06 12.74
CA ARG A 171 17.24 1.05 11.89
C ARG A 171 16.00 1.72 12.48
N PHE A 172 15.05 0.89 12.92
CA PHE A 172 13.77 1.32 13.50
C PHE A 172 13.94 2.18 14.75
N GLU A 173 14.97 1.95 15.56
CA GLU A 173 15.22 2.69 16.81
C GLU A 173 16.18 3.88 16.63
N THR A 174 17.16 3.81 15.73
CA THR A 174 18.32 4.71 15.77
C THR A 174 18.65 5.45 14.47
N GLU A 175 18.10 5.04 13.31
CA GLU A 175 18.45 5.67 12.04
C GLU A 175 17.92 7.11 11.95
N THR A 176 18.79 8.10 11.91
CA THR A 176 18.43 9.50 11.71
C THR A 176 18.64 9.91 10.27
N LEU A 177 17.58 10.33 9.59
CA LEU A 177 17.60 10.70 8.17
C LEU A 177 17.49 12.20 7.93
N TYR A 178 16.87 12.94 8.85
CA TYR A 178 16.56 14.36 8.67
C TYR A 178 17.06 15.22 9.85
N PRO A 179 18.38 15.22 10.10
CA PRO A 179 18.97 15.99 11.20
C PRO A 179 18.83 17.50 10.97
N VAL A 180 18.82 18.24 12.06
CA VAL A 180 18.91 19.71 11.98
C VAL A 180 20.25 20.10 11.37
N PRO A 181 20.29 20.96 10.34
CA PRO A 181 21.55 21.39 9.72
C PRO A 181 22.42 22.22 10.67
N GLU A 182 23.73 22.11 10.52
CA GLU A 182 24.69 23.01 11.23
C GLU A 182 24.46 24.47 10.84
N GLY A 183 24.57 25.37 11.81
CA GLY A 183 24.39 26.80 11.59
C GLY A 183 22.93 27.26 11.52
N ALA A 184 21.98 26.42 11.85
CA ALA A 184 20.59 26.81 11.98
C ALA A 184 20.40 27.85 13.11
N THR A 185 19.50 28.81 12.89
CA THR A 185 19.15 29.80 13.91
C THR A 185 18.15 29.23 14.90
N GLU A 186 18.51 29.18 16.17
CA GLU A 186 17.69 28.62 17.24
C GLU A 186 16.75 29.65 17.85
N TYR A 187 15.51 29.25 18.09
CA TYR A 187 14.45 29.99 18.77
C TYR A 187 13.90 29.09 19.89
N ALA A 188 14.36 29.32 21.15
CA ALA A 188 13.85 28.54 22.28
C ALA A 188 12.39 28.92 22.57
N ALA A 189 11.45 27.99 22.53
CA ALA A 189 10.02 28.24 22.72
C ALA A 189 9.72 28.99 24.04
N LYS A 190 10.47 28.69 25.11
CA LYS A 190 10.35 29.39 26.43
C LYS A 190 10.62 30.88 26.35
N ASP A 191 11.52 31.33 25.48
CA ASP A 191 11.87 32.75 25.35
C ASP A 191 10.71 33.56 24.73
N TYR A 192 9.75 32.88 24.13
CA TYR A 192 8.51 33.45 23.61
C TYR A 192 7.31 33.18 24.52
N GLY A 193 7.57 32.74 25.76
CA GLY A 193 6.56 32.46 26.77
C GLY A 193 5.73 31.21 26.52
N ILE A 194 6.18 30.30 25.65
CA ILE A 194 5.55 28.97 25.40
C ILE A 194 6.11 28.03 26.47
N ALA A 195 5.26 27.62 27.41
CA ALA A 195 5.66 26.80 28.55
C ALA A 195 4.50 25.94 29.06
N PRO A 196 4.75 24.87 29.84
CA PRO A 196 3.72 24.12 30.52
C PRO A 196 2.78 25.00 31.33
N GLY A 197 1.47 24.80 31.22
CA GLY A 197 0.43 25.56 31.93
C GLY A 197 0.35 27.05 31.56
N ALA A 198 1.10 27.55 30.59
CA ALA A 198 1.04 28.94 30.16
C ALA A 198 -0.25 29.19 29.35
N GLU A 199 -0.90 30.31 29.64
CA GLU A 199 -2.05 30.75 28.87
C GLU A 199 -1.69 31.00 27.41
N ASN A 200 -2.57 30.53 26.51
CA ASN A 200 -2.50 30.76 25.06
C ASN A 200 -1.18 30.34 24.38
N ASN A 201 -0.65 29.16 24.72
CA ASN A 201 0.53 28.61 24.03
C ASN A 201 0.34 28.57 22.51
N VAL A 202 -0.85 28.28 22.02
CA VAL A 202 -1.14 28.25 20.58
C VAL A 202 -0.94 29.62 19.94
N GLY A 203 -1.48 30.69 20.51
CA GLY A 203 -1.31 32.05 19.95
C GLY A 203 0.15 32.52 19.97
N LYS A 204 0.91 32.19 21.03
CA LYS A 204 2.33 32.50 21.12
C LYS A 204 3.13 31.75 20.05
N LEU A 205 2.87 30.45 19.83
CA LEU A 205 3.56 29.67 18.84
C LEU A 205 3.21 30.13 17.41
N ILE A 206 1.94 30.42 17.11
CA ILE A 206 1.53 30.98 15.82
C ILE A 206 2.19 32.33 15.55
N ASN A 207 2.28 33.21 16.56
CA ASN A 207 2.97 34.50 16.45
C ASN A 207 4.47 34.32 16.17
N LEU A 208 5.13 33.40 16.88
CA LEU A 208 6.51 33.05 16.61
C LEU A 208 6.70 32.58 15.18
N LEU A 209 5.93 31.55 14.75
CA LEU A 209 6.00 31.00 13.39
C LEU A 209 5.74 32.10 12.34
N SER A 210 4.76 32.97 12.56
CA SER A 210 4.45 34.07 11.65
C SER A 210 5.63 35.06 11.54
N SER A 211 6.37 35.26 12.62
CA SER A 211 7.57 36.15 12.62
C SER A 211 8.75 35.58 11.84
N LEU A 212 8.72 34.25 11.54
CA LEU A 212 9.76 33.58 10.77
C LEU A 212 9.49 33.62 9.26
N GLN A 213 8.33 34.13 8.81
CA GLN A 213 8.05 34.30 7.38
C GLN A 213 9.05 35.26 6.76
N GLY A 214 9.67 34.87 5.65
CA GLY A 214 10.65 35.67 4.92
C GLY A 214 12.02 35.80 5.63
N VAL A 215 12.21 35.16 6.78
CA VAL A 215 13.55 35.09 7.42
C VAL A 215 14.40 34.10 6.67
N GLU A 216 15.59 34.48 6.25
CA GLU A 216 16.53 33.67 5.50
C GLU A 216 17.22 32.61 6.39
N GLY A 217 17.63 31.49 5.79
CA GLY A 217 18.33 30.40 6.44
C GLY A 217 17.40 29.44 7.20
N THR A 218 17.97 28.40 7.79
CA THR A 218 17.25 27.41 8.57
C THR A 218 16.91 27.92 9.96
N LYS A 219 15.65 27.80 10.35
CA LYS A 219 15.09 28.21 11.65
C LYS A 219 14.66 26.99 12.44
N VAL A 220 15.08 26.91 13.71
CA VAL A 220 14.73 25.86 14.65
C VAL A 220 13.94 26.39 15.81
N VAL A 221 12.70 26.03 15.96
CA VAL A 221 11.92 26.28 17.17
C VAL A 221 12.06 25.07 18.09
N ARG A 222 12.78 25.27 19.20
CA ARG A 222 13.15 24.19 20.13
C ARG A 222 12.26 24.19 21.36
N PHE A 223 11.78 22.99 21.70
CA PHE A 223 10.98 22.72 22.89
C PHE A 223 11.76 21.84 23.86
N GLU A 224 11.74 22.20 25.15
CA GLU A 224 12.29 21.35 26.21
C GLU A 224 11.44 20.09 26.39
N GLY A 225 12.01 19.05 26.98
CA GLY A 225 11.36 17.75 27.26
C GLY A 225 10.22 17.83 28.28
N LEU A 226 9.21 18.61 27.98
CA LEU A 226 8.06 18.91 28.83
C LEU A 226 6.73 18.71 28.10
N THR A 227 5.61 18.71 28.84
CA THR A 227 4.28 18.66 28.28
C THR A 227 3.73 20.07 28.07
N TYR A 228 3.29 20.36 26.84
CA TYR A 228 2.71 21.65 26.44
C TYR A 228 1.25 21.45 26.03
N GLU A 229 0.36 22.27 26.58
CA GLU A 229 -1.07 22.24 26.32
C GLU A 229 -1.45 23.27 25.25
N PHE A 230 -2.27 22.86 24.30
CA PHE A 230 -2.74 23.70 23.20
C PHE A 230 -4.27 23.67 23.12
N GLY A 231 -4.92 24.81 23.34
CA GLY A 231 -6.38 24.96 23.30
C GLY A 231 -6.97 25.17 21.90
N ASN A 232 -6.13 25.16 20.84
CA ASN A 232 -6.55 25.26 19.45
C ASN A 232 -5.49 24.67 18.52
N SER A 233 -5.81 24.49 17.24
CA SER A 233 -4.89 24.02 16.21
C SER A 233 -3.74 24.99 16.00
N ILE A 234 -2.52 24.47 15.84
CA ILE A 234 -1.34 25.25 15.42
C ILE A 234 -1.44 25.42 13.90
N THR A 235 -1.57 26.66 13.43
CA THR A 235 -1.69 26.97 12.00
C THR A 235 -0.50 27.79 11.54
N ALA A 236 0.06 27.47 10.37
CA ALA A 236 1.13 28.21 9.75
C ALA A 236 1.01 28.20 8.23
N SER A 237 1.49 29.26 7.57
CA SER A 237 1.48 29.37 6.12
C SER A 237 2.75 30.03 5.59
N SER A 238 3.11 29.67 4.36
CA SER A 238 4.22 30.28 3.61
C SER A 238 5.54 30.32 4.36
N LEU A 239 5.78 29.33 5.23
CA LEU A 239 7.05 29.13 5.94
C LEU A 239 8.01 28.32 5.08
N LYS A 240 9.29 28.65 5.19
CA LYS A 240 10.37 27.97 4.50
C LYS A 240 11.50 27.63 5.47
N ASP A 241 12.06 26.43 5.32
CA ASP A 241 13.22 25.94 6.10
C ASP A 241 13.02 26.08 7.63
N VAL A 242 11.90 25.56 8.14
CA VAL A 242 11.53 25.63 9.57
C VAL A 242 11.49 24.25 10.19
N TYR A 243 12.13 24.10 11.33
CA TYR A 243 12.16 22.90 12.16
C TYR A 243 11.42 23.16 13.48
N LEU A 244 10.42 22.36 13.81
CA LEU A 244 9.90 22.21 15.16
C LEU A 244 10.58 21.00 15.81
N VAL A 245 11.39 21.24 16.83
CA VAL A 245 12.21 20.20 17.46
C VAL A 245 11.90 20.08 18.94
N GLY A 246 11.46 18.90 19.35
CA GLY A 246 11.32 18.53 20.74
C GLY A 246 12.56 17.82 21.26
N GLU A 247 12.93 18.08 22.51
CA GLU A 247 13.87 17.24 23.25
C GLU A 247 13.18 15.96 23.72
N GLU A 248 13.94 15.03 24.28
CA GLU A 248 13.39 13.78 24.81
C GLU A 248 12.23 14.06 25.78
N ASN A 249 11.11 13.35 25.64
CA ASN A 249 9.85 13.49 26.38
C ASN A 249 9.03 14.77 26.08
N THR A 250 9.32 15.50 25.02
CA THR A 250 8.45 16.60 24.59
C THR A 250 7.08 16.05 24.15
N LYS A 251 6.00 16.52 24.82
CA LYS A 251 4.63 16.12 24.52
C LYS A 251 3.75 17.36 24.26
N PHE A 252 3.01 17.36 23.15
CA PHE A 252 1.97 18.33 22.82
C PHE A 252 0.61 17.71 23.08
N VAL A 253 -0.17 18.28 24.00
CA VAL A 253 -1.52 17.83 24.33
C VAL A 253 -2.52 18.88 23.87
N PHE A 254 -3.45 18.47 23.01
CA PHE A 254 -4.53 19.33 22.54
C PHE A 254 -5.76 19.15 23.42
N THR A 255 -6.18 20.23 24.09
CA THR A 255 -7.25 20.22 25.07
C THR A 255 -8.61 20.43 24.42
N GLY A 256 -9.04 19.45 23.62
CA GLY A 256 -10.30 19.45 22.87
C GLY A 256 -10.12 18.89 21.46
N TRP A 257 -11.20 18.62 20.80
CA TRP A 257 -11.21 17.91 19.52
C TRP A 257 -10.93 18.86 18.34
N MET A 258 -9.68 18.88 17.91
CA MET A 258 -9.18 19.77 16.86
C MET A 258 -8.02 19.12 16.09
N SER A 259 -7.63 19.72 14.99
CA SER A 259 -6.38 19.33 14.31
C SER A 259 -5.16 19.78 15.12
N PHE A 260 -4.06 19.07 15.04
CA PHE A 260 -2.82 19.44 15.73
C PHE A 260 -2.09 20.55 14.98
N ILE A 261 -1.60 20.23 13.78
CA ILE A 261 -0.85 21.17 12.96
C ILE A 261 -1.48 21.25 11.57
N VAL A 262 -1.77 22.47 11.12
CA VAL A 262 -2.26 22.77 9.79
C VAL A 262 -1.27 23.69 9.09
N LEU A 263 -0.63 23.17 8.03
CA LEU A 263 0.32 23.92 7.20
C LEU A 263 -0.28 24.21 5.83
N THR A 264 -0.05 25.40 5.31
CA THR A 264 -0.47 25.80 3.97
C THR A 264 0.71 26.47 3.26
N GLU A 265 1.05 25.97 2.05
CA GLU A 265 2.09 26.56 1.20
C GLU A 265 3.46 26.68 1.90
N CYS A 266 3.80 25.72 2.76
CA CYS A 266 5.11 25.67 3.42
C CYS A 266 6.10 24.83 2.60
N GLU A 267 7.38 25.17 2.69
CA GLU A 267 8.48 24.48 2.01
C GLU A 267 9.56 24.08 3.04
N ASN A 268 10.06 22.85 2.94
CA ASN A 268 11.08 22.30 3.85
C ASN A 268 10.69 22.48 5.33
N PHE A 269 9.48 22.03 5.68
CA PHE A 269 8.99 22.10 7.05
C PHE A 269 9.22 20.77 7.77
N HIS A 270 9.84 20.81 8.93
CA HIS A 270 10.24 19.62 9.69
C HIS A 270 9.57 19.59 11.07
N ILE A 271 9.16 18.41 11.51
CA ILE A 271 8.65 18.12 12.85
C ILE A 271 9.45 16.95 13.41
N ASN A 272 10.24 17.19 14.45
CA ASN A 272 11.16 16.19 14.99
C ASN A 272 11.02 16.04 16.50
N GLY A 273 10.99 14.78 16.99
CA GLY A 273 11.13 14.44 18.41
C GLY A 273 9.94 14.82 19.29
N ILE A 274 8.72 14.91 18.75
CA ILE A 274 7.54 15.39 19.49
C ILE A 274 6.48 14.29 19.56
N THR A 275 5.94 14.05 20.75
CA THR A 275 4.76 13.23 20.98
C THR A 275 3.49 14.08 20.94
N PHE A 276 2.48 13.66 20.20
CA PHE A 276 1.19 14.33 20.06
C PHE A 276 0.06 13.51 20.68
N ASP A 277 -0.84 14.18 21.38
CA ASP A 277 -2.03 13.57 21.97
C ASP A 277 -3.19 14.56 22.05
N ILE A 278 -4.38 14.06 22.32
CA ILE A 278 -5.60 14.86 22.48
C ILE A 278 -6.32 14.45 23.77
N ASP A 279 -6.73 15.43 24.56
CA ASP A 279 -7.44 15.23 25.82
C ASP A 279 -8.65 16.20 25.90
N PRO A 280 -9.88 15.70 26.17
CA PRO A 280 -10.25 14.30 26.31
C PRO A 280 -10.23 13.55 24.98
N SER A 281 -9.97 12.26 25.03
CA SER A 281 -9.90 11.40 23.83
C SER A 281 -11.21 11.43 23.03
N PRO A 282 -11.17 11.58 21.68
CA PRO A 282 -12.35 11.48 20.82
C PRO A 282 -12.85 10.03 20.64
N THR A 283 -12.16 9.08 21.27
CA THR A 283 -12.53 7.66 21.28
C THR A 283 -12.52 7.15 22.70
N ILE A 284 -13.40 6.20 22.97
CA ILE A 284 -13.44 5.51 24.28
C ILE A 284 -13.44 4.01 24.09
N THR A 285 -13.15 3.29 25.16
CA THR A 285 -13.29 1.84 25.25
C THR A 285 -14.17 1.46 26.43
N GLY A 286 -14.74 0.27 26.34
CA GLY A 286 -15.53 -0.32 27.38
C GLY A 286 -15.94 -1.74 27.04
N VAL A 287 -16.75 -2.33 27.90
CA VAL A 287 -17.28 -3.68 27.73
C VAL A 287 -18.80 -3.62 27.59
N ILE A 288 -19.36 -4.34 26.63
CA ILE A 288 -20.80 -4.45 26.46
C ILE A 288 -21.36 -5.13 27.70
N ASP A 289 -22.10 -4.39 28.53
CA ASP A 289 -22.70 -4.86 29.77
C ASP A 289 -23.99 -5.65 29.52
N HIS A 290 -24.92 -5.05 28.79
CA HIS A 290 -26.15 -5.70 28.35
C HIS A 290 -26.70 -5.02 27.10
N VAL A 291 -27.74 -5.64 26.53
CA VAL A 291 -28.41 -5.14 25.33
C VAL A 291 -29.93 -5.22 25.52
N GLU A 292 -30.68 -4.26 24.93
CA GLU A 292 -32.12 -4.24 24.89
C GLU A 292 -32.58 -4.00 23.46
N GLU A 293 -33.79 -4.41 23.11
CA GLU A 293 -34.37 -4.18 21.78
C GLU A 293 -35.86 -3.89 21.89
N ASP A 294 -36.34 -2.93 21.13
CA ASP A 294 -37.74 -2.73 20.85
C ASP A 294 -38.06 -2.97 19.36
N ALA A 295 -39.30 -2.75 18.96
CA ALA A 295 -39.72 -2.99 17.57
C ALA A 295 -38.98 -2.14 16.53
N SER A 296 -38.29 -1.07 16.93
CA SER A 296 -37.71 -0.05 16.06
C SER A 296 -36.21 0.13 16.26
N ASN A 297 -35.70 -0.08 17.48
CA ASN A 297 -34.33 0.23 17.87
C ASN A 297 -33.69 -0.91 18.64
N GLY A 298 -32.37 -1.03 18.51
CA GLY A 298 -31.53 -1.76 19.43
C GLY A 298 -30.83 -0.78 20.38
N TYR A 299 -30.58 -1.21 21.61
CA TYR A 299 -29.87 -0.45 22.61
C TYR A 299 -28.71 -1.27 23.12
N VAL A 300 -27.53 -0.66 23.15
CA VAL A 300 -26.31 -1.27 23.66
C VAL A 300 -25.86 -0.45 24.86
N TYR A 301 -25.64 -1.11 25.97
CA TYR A 301 -25.13 -0.49 27.19
C TYR A 301 -23.68 -0.90 27.36
N VAL A 302 -22.79 0.10 27.31
CA VAL A 302 -21.36 -0.11 27.42
C VAL A 302 -20.87 0.39 28.77
N LYS A 303 -20.29 -0.49 29.55
CA LYS A 303 -19.57 -0.11 30.75
C LYS A 303 -18.23 0.50 30.34
N VAL A 304 -18.15 1.82 30.47
CA VAL A 304 -16.98 2.61 30.07
C VAL A 304 -15.80 2.25 30.97
N ASP A 305 -14.65 2.07 30.36
CA ASP A 305 -13.41 1.78 31.08
C ASP A 305 -12.93 2.94 31.95
N GLU A 306 -12.09 2.63 32.91
CA GLU A 306 -11.39 3.66 33.70
C GLU A 306 -10.47 4.49 32.80
N GLY A 307 -10.30 5.77 33.11
CA GLY A 307 -9.50 6.71 32.34
C GLY A 307 -10.31 7.60 31.39
N TYR A 308 -11.64 7.38 31.26
CA TYR A 308 -12.52 8.27 30.49
C TYR A 308 -13.56 8.95 31.42
N ASP A 309 -13.57 10.27 31.42
CA ASP A 309 -14.59 11.06 32.11
C ASP A 309 -15.59 11.67 31.11
N LEU A 310 -16.67 10.95 30.83
CA LEU A 310 -17.71 11.42 29.90
C LEU A 310 -18.57 12.55 30.48
N THR A 311 -18.34 13.02 31.71
CA THR A 311 -18.94 14.24 32.26
C THR A 311 -18.21 15.49 31.78
N ASP A 312 -17.00 15.39 31.21
CA ASP A 312 -16.31 16.51 30.59
C ASP A 312 -17.19 17.22 29.56
N GLU A 313 -17.17 18.54 29.56
CA GLU A 313 -18.05 19.34 28.68
C GLU A 313 -17.78 19.10 27.18
N THR A 314 -16.57 18.65 26.80
CA THR A 314 -16.23 18.31 25.43
C THR A 314 -17.12 17.18 24.92
N TYR A 315 -17.29 16.11 25.70
CA TYR A 315 -18.21 15.02 25.33
C TYR A 315 -19.65 15.51 25.22
N SER A 316 -20.11 16.34 26.18
CA SER A 316 -21.47 16.89 26.13
C SER A 316 -21.66 17.84 24.95
N ARG A 317 -20.65 18.55 24.54
CA ARG A 317 -20.69 19.50 23.43
C ARG A 317 -20.65 18.80 22.06
N TYR A 318 -19.81 17.80 21.87
CA TYR A 318 -19.49 17.22 20.57
C TYR A 318 -20.06 15.81 20.36
N ALA A 319 -20.29 15.03 21.40
CA ALA A 319 -20.73 13.65 21.31
C ALA A 319 -22.17 13.43 21.78
N LEU A 320 -22.47 13.70 23.04
CA LEU A 320 -23.74 13.30 23.65
C LEU A 320 -24.95 14.06 23.14
N LYS A 321 -24.78 15.20 22.47
CA LYS A 321 -25.88 16.01 21.89
C LYS A 321 -26.01 15.90 20.36
N LYS A 322 -25.10 15.21 19.72
CA LYS A 322 -25.07 15.12 18.26
C LYS A 322 -25.98 14.00 17.77
N THR A 323 -26.83 14.28 16.80
CA THR A 323 -27.69 13.29 16.12
C THR A 323 -26.93 12.52 15.02
N GLY A 324 -25.61 12.37 15.15
CA GLY A 324 -24.76 11.72 14.19
C GLY A 324 -24.69 10.20 14.37
N SER A 325 -24.11 9.52 13.39
CA SER A 325 -23.73 8.11 13.50
C SER A 325 -22.31 8.01 14.02
N TYR A 326 -22.11 7.22 15.04
CA TYR A 326 -20.80 6.93 15.62
C TYR A 326 -20.37 5.55 15.21
N ALA A 327 -19.07 5.35 15.10
CA ALA A 327 -18.51 4.07 14.75
C ALA A 327 -18.23 3.22 15.99
N GLU A 328 -18.51 1.94 15.88
CA GLU A 328 -18.36 0.93 16.92
C GLU A 328 -17.45 -0.20 16.41
N TYR A 329 -16.50 -0.64 17.25
CA TYR A 329 -15.51 -1.66 16.91
C TYR A 329 -15.39 -2.70 18.01
N TYR A 330 -15.32 -3.97 17.64
CA TYR A 330 -15.17 -5.06 18.58
C TYR A 330 -13.72 -5.50 18.66
N PHE A 331 -13.27 -5.80 19.89
CA PHE A 331 -11.93 -6.28 20.19
C PHE A 331 -12.03 -7.56 21.01
N ASP A 332 -10.91 -8.27 21.13
CA ASP A 332 -10.81 -9.39 22.06
C ASP A 332 -10.89 -8.90 23.53
N GLU A 333 -11.13 -9.83 24.43
CA GLU A 333 -11.25 -9.54 25.86
C GLU A 333 -9.96 -9.04 26.52
N LYS A 334 -8.83 -9.17 25.83
CA LYS A 334 -7.52 -8.68 26.28
C LYS A 334 -7.19 -7.28 25.77
N TYR A 335 -8.08 -6.65 25.04
CA TYR A 335 -7.88 -5.33 24.42
C TYR A 335 -6.73 -5.27 23.41
N GLN A 336 -6.41 -6.38 22.76
CA GLN A 336 -5.21 -6.44 21.94
C GLN A 336 -5.48 -6.39 20.45
N ALA A 337 -6.45 -7.10 19.94
CA ALA A 337 -6.70 -7.22 18.52
C ALA A 337 -8.14 -6.95 18.15
N TYR A 338 -8.37 -6.42 16.96
CA TYR A 338 -9.68 -6.48 16.34
C TYR A 338 -10.13 -7.93 16.20
N VAL A 339 -11.34 -8.22 16.62
CA VAL A 339 -11.95 -9.52 16.33
C VAL A 339 -12.40 -9.47 14.87
N PRO A 340 -11.78 -10.25 13.97
CA PRO A 340 -12.21 -10.31 12.59
C PRO A 340 -13.63 -10.90 12.58
N ASP A 341 -14.58 -10.13 12.07
CA ASP A 341 -15.89 -10.68 11.73
C ASP A 341 -15.70 -11.64 10.54
N ARG A 342 -16.11 -12.89 10.72
CA ARG A 342 -16.08 -13.91 9.66
C ARG A 342 -16.94 -13.52 8.44
N SER A 343 -17.83 -12.53 8.57
CA SER A 343 -18.62 -11.99 7.46
C SER A 343 -17.92 -10.88 6.68
N GLY A 344 -16.75 -10.40 7.13
CA GLY A 344 -15.99 -9.32 6.46
C GLY A 344 -16.68 -7.95 6.48
N ASN A 345 -17.70 -7.74 7.30
CA ASN A 345 -18.59 -6.61 7.16
C ASN A 345 -18.70 -5.75 8.43
N LEU A 346 -17.55 -5.29 8.94
CA LEU A 346 -17.54 -4.26 10.01
C LEU A 346 -17.98 -2.86 9.51
N TYR A 347 -18.15 -2.67 8.22
CA TYR A 347 -18.53 -1.39 7.61
C TYR A 347 -19.98 -0.93 7.88
N TYR A 348 -20.86 -1.83 8.30
CA TYR A 348 -22.31 -1.57 8.27
C TYR A 348 -23.03 -1.89 9.57
N ASN A 349 -22.36 -1.80 10.71
CA ASN A 349 -23.16 -1.67 11.93
C ASN A 349 -24.02 -0.41 11.80
N PRO A 350 -25.30 -0.49 12.05
CA PRO A 350 -26.15 0.71 12.07
C PRO A 350 -25.54 1.66 13.10
N GLY A 351 -25.14 2.86 12.66
CA GLY A 351 -24.40 3.80 13.49
C GLY A 351 -25.08 4.08 14.82
N LEU A 352 -24.26 4.21 15.84
CA LEU A 352 -24.73 4.60 17.17
C LEU A 352 -25.29 6.02 17.14
N LYS A 353 -26.37 6.26 17.86
CA LYS A 353 -26.96 7.59 18.05
C LYS A 353 -27.58 7.71 19.44
N ASN A 354 -27.96 8.91 19.82
CA ASN A 354 -28.61 9.20 21.11
C ASN A 354 -27.84 8.58 22.28
N LEU A 355 -26.60 9.02 22.46
CA LEU A 355 -25.75 8.57 23.53
C LEU A 355 -26.18 9.18 24.86
N GLU A 356 -26.39 8.37 25.88
CA GLU A 356 -26.78 8.78 27.24
C GLU A 356 -25.80 8.14 28.24
N TYR A 357 -25.09 8.96 29.01
CA TYR A 357 -24.12 8.48 29.99
C TYR A 357 -24.63 8.69 31.43
N SER A 358 -24.51 7.65 32.24
CA SER A 358 -24.75 7.68 33.68
C SER A 358 -23.42 7.62 34.42
N SER A 359 -23.06 8.68 35.12
CA SER A 359 -21.81 8.73 35.94
C SER A 359 -21.89 7.83 37.16
N GLU A 360 -23.11 7.54 37.66
CA GLU A 360 -23.33 6.64 38.82
C GLU A 360 -23.00 5.18 38.48
N THR A 361 -23.51 4.70 37.34
CA THR A 361 -23.30 3.32 36.88
C THR A 361 -22.10 3.15 35.96
N LYS A 362 -21.52 4.25 35.44
CA LYS A 362 -20.54 4.28 34.38
C LYS A 362 -21.00 3.60 33.08
N LEU A 363 -22.33 3.56 32.87
CA LEU A 363 -22.90 2.99 31.65
C LEU A 363 -23.17 4.10 30.61
N LEU A 364 -22.72 3.83 29.39
CA LEU A 364 -23.09 4.58 28.20
C LEU A 364 -24.14 3.79 27.45
N LYS A 365 -25.36 4.33 27.39
CA LYS A 365 -26.44 3.82 26.56
C LYS A 365 -26.30 4.35 25.15
N CYS A 366 -26.17 3.46 24.18
CA CYS A 366 -26.09 3.75 22.77
C CYS A 366 -27.31 3.22 22.04
N THR A 367 -28.06 4.08 21.34
CA THR A 367 -29.16 3.65 20.49
C THR A 367 -28.63 3.33 19.11
N LEU A 368 -28.87 2.15 18.60
CA LEU A 368 -28.62 1.80 17.22
C LEU A 368 -29.70 2.41 16.30
N SER A 369 -29.31 2.84 15.11
CA SER A 369 -30.23 3.46 14.16
C SER A 369 -31.26 2.49 13.56
N LYS A 370 -31.16 1.20 13.89
CA LYS A 370 -32.07 0.13 13.50
C LYS A 370 -32.02 -0.98 14.54
N SER A 371 -32.99 -1.91 14.49
CA SER A 371 -32.99 -3.11 15.35
C SER A 371 -31.76 -4.00 15.06
N PHE A 372 -31.48 -4.90 16.00
CA PHE A 372 -30.33 -5.84 15.88
C PHE A 372 -30.36 -6.73 14.64
N ALA A 373 -31.55 -6.94 14.05
CA ALA A 373 -31.69 -7.69 12.80
C ALA A 373 -30.86 -7.11 11.63
N TYR A 374 -30.47 -5.84 11.72
CA TYR A 374 -29.65 -5.15 10.74
C TYR A 374 -28.17 -5.03 11.16
N CYS A 375 -27.80 -5.53 12.34
CA CYS A 375 -26.44 -5.57 12.80
C CYS A 375 -25.70 -6.78 12.23
N THR A 376 -24.40 -6.66 12.06
CA THR A 376 -23.52 -7.75 11.67
C THR A 376 -23.61 -8.93 12.63
N TYR A 377 -23.63 -8.64 13.91
CA TYR A 377 -24.08 -9.58 14.93
C TYR A 377 -25.58 -9.39 15.09
N LYS A 378 -26.38 -10.44 14.94
CA LYS A 378 -27.84 -10.39 15.17
C LYS A 378 -28.20 -9.85 16.56
N THR A 379 -27.28 -9.97 17.51
CA THR A 379 -27.29 -9.34 18.83
C THR A 379 -25.86 -8.98 19.18
N PRO A 380 -25.54 -7.73 19.55
CA PRO A 380 -24.20 -7.36 19.99
C PRO A 380 -23.74 -8.25 21.13
N PRO A 381 -22.49 -8.77 21.08
CA PRO A 381 -22.04 -9.78 22.02
C PRO A 381 -21.74 -9.17 23.40
N VAL A 382 -22.59 -9.46 24.39
CA VAL A 382 -22.36 -9.08 25.79
C VAL A 382 -21.02 -9.64 26.28
N GLY A 383 -20.28 -8.85 27.04
CA GLY A 383 -18.94 -9.18 27.55
C GLY A 383 -17.80 -8.88 26.57
N LYS A 384 -18.08 -8.47 25.32
CA LYS A 384 -17.04 -8.08 24.38
C LYS A 384 -16.57 -6.65 24.60
N VAL A 385 -15.28 -6.45 24.39
CA VAL A 385 -14.66 -5.12 24.38
C VAL A 385 -15.08 -4.37 23.12
N VAL A 386 -15.46 -3.12 23.29
CA VAL A 386 -15.87 -2.23 22.19
C VAL A 386 -15.13 -0.91 22.28
N GLY A 387 -14.64 -0.45 21.13
CA GLY A 387 -14.14 0.92 20.93
C GLY A 387 -15.24 1.78 20.26
N ILE A 388 -15.46 2.98 20.77
CA ILE A 388 -16.45 3.93 20.22
C ILE A 388 -15.72 5.19 19.79
N ALA A 389 -15.89 5.60 18.53
CA ALA A 389 -15.38 6.84 18.00
C ALA A 389 -16.49 7.89 17.90
N PHE A 390 -16.30 9.01 18.59
CA PHE A 390 -17.26 10.14 18.59
C PHE A 390 -17.07 11.10 17.42
N GLN A 391 -15.90 11.08 16.82
CA GLN A 391 -15.58 11.79 15.58
C GLN A 391 -15.10 10.79 14.54
N VAL A 392 -15.44 11.01 13.28
CA VAL A 392 -14.96 10.23 12.13
C VAL A 392 -14.74 11.21 10.98
N TYR A 393 -13.53 11.29 10.43
CA TYR A 393 -13.12 12.19 9.35
C TYR A 393 -13.19 13.69 9.67
N GLU A 394 -13.37 14.12 10.93
CA GLU A 394 -13.63 15.54 11.24
C GLU A 394 -12.34 16.36 11.44
N ASN A 395 -11.45 15.96 12.33
CA ASN A 395 -10.24 16.72 12.68
C ASN A 395 -9.00 15.87 12.44
N HIS A 396 -8.21 16.24 11.43
CA HIS A 396 -6.98 15.53 11.11
C HIS A 396 -5.87 15.93 12.08
N GLY A 397 -4.99 14.98 12.47
CA GLY A 397 -3.83 15.32 13.30
C GLY A 397 -2.93 16.33 12.60
N PHE A 398 -2.42 15.94 11.45
CA PHE A 398 -1.59 16.81 10.60
C PHE A 398 -2.30 17.04 9.27
N TYR A 399 -2.41 18.30 8.88
CA TYR A 399 -3.02 18.65 7.61
C TYR A 399 -2.13 19.59 6.79
N PHE A 400 -1.57 19.10 5.71
CA PHE A 400 -0.61 19.82 4.86
C PHE A 400 -1.23 20.09 3.49
N LYS A 401 -1.37 21.38 3.15
CA LYS A 401 -1.97 21.85 1.90
C LYS A 401 -0.93 22.55 1.04
N ASN A 402 -0.74 22.13 -0.20
CA ASN A 402 0.21 22.75 -1.13
C ASN A 402 1.63 22.86 -0.56
N CYS A 403 2.01 21.97 0.36
CA CYS A 403 3.34 22.00 0.98
C CYS A 403 4.34 21.22 0.13
N VAL A 404 5.59 21.64 0.17
CA VAL A 404 6.70 21.04 -0.57
C VAL A 404 7.78 20.60 0.42
N ASN A 405 8.26 19.35 0.27
CA ASN A 405 9.29 18.77 1.13
C ASN A 405 8.91 18.85 2.62
N THR A 406 7.84 18.19 3.01
CA THR A 406 7.45 18.09 4.43
C THR A 406 8.10 16.86 5.04
N HIS A 407 8.71 17.05 6.22
CA HIS A 407 9.45 16.00 6.92
C HIS A 407 8.93 15.78 8.32
N MET A 408 8.84 14.51 8.75
CA MET A 408 8.62 14.16 10.16
C MET A 408 9.58 13.06 10.56
N GLU A 409 10.23 13.25 11.71
CA GLU A 409 11.15 12.26 12.28
C GLU A 409 10.97 12.15 13.79
N ASP A 410 10.98 10.91 14.32
CA ASP A 410 10.75 10.66 15.75
C ASP A 410 9.44 11.26 16.30
N VAL A 411 8.39 11.19 15.53
CA VAL A 411 7.08 11.70 15.92
C VAL A 411 6.18 10.57 16.36
N THR A 412 5.62 10.68 17.57
CA THR A 412 4.65 9.72 18.09
C THR A 412 3.28 10.38 18.24
N THR A 413 2.21 9.69 17.84
CA THR A 413 0.83 10.13 17.97
C THR A 413 -0.01 9.05 18.61
N TYR A 414 -0.75 9.36 19.66
CA TYR A 414 -1.58 8.38 20.37
C TYR A 414 -3.03 8.36 19.90
N THR A 415 -3.65 9.52 19.74
CA THR A 415 -5.06 9.57 19.34
C THR A 415 -5.37 10.80 18.50
N VAL A 416 -6.24 10.60 17.47
CA VAL A 416 -6.72 11.66 16.56
C VAL A 416 -8.19 11.44 16.26
N GLY A 417 -8.99 12.51 16.20
CA GLY A 417 -10.42 12.47 15.87
C GLY A 417 -10.77 12.41 14.38
N GLY A 418 -9.79 12.14 13.52
CA GLY A 418 -9.93 12.04 12.05
C GLY A 418 -8.79 11.25 11.44
N MET A 419 -8.27 11.70 10.30
CA MET A 419 -7.04 11.14 9.71
C MET A 419 -5.84 11.52 10.56
N GLY A 420 -4.89 10.62 10.71
CA GLY A 420 -3.64 10.92 11.40
C GLY A 420 -2.87 12.03 10.70
N MET A 421 -2.63 11.86 9.42
CA MET A 421 -2.04 12.86 8.53
C MET A 421 -2.82 12.89 7.21
N ARG A 422 -3.06 14.10 6.70
CA ARG A 422 -3.59 14.34 5.36
C ARG A 422 -2.71 15.31 4.60
N THR A 423 -2.40 15.02 3.33
CA THR A 423 -1.75 15.95 2.42
C THR A 423 -2.64 16.19 1.21
N ASP A 424 -2.82 17.46 0.83
CA ASP A 424 -3.57 17.85 -0.36
C ASP A 424 -2.68 18.68 -1.31
N ASN A 425 -2.53 18.24 -2.56
CA ASN A 425 -1.80 18.95 -3.63
C ASN A 425 -0.35 19.32 -3.26
N GLY A 426 0.30 18.50 -2.48
CA GLY A 426 1.69 18.73 -2.06
C GLY A 426 2.71 18.15 -3.04
N LYS A 427 3.99 18.31 -2.68
CA LYS A 427 5.11 17.66 -3.34
C LYS A 427 6.10 17.19 -2.31
N ASN A 428 6.47 15.92 -2.39
CA ASN A 428 7.39 15.20 -1.52
C ASN A 428 6.99 15.17 -0.03
N LEU A 429 6.90 13.98 0.52
CA LEU A 429 6.62 13.73 1.94
C LEU A 429 7.60 12.70 2.48
N TYR A 430 8.29 13.03 3.56
CA TYR A 430 9.33 12.20 4.12
C TYR A 430 9.05 11.91 5.60
N LEU A 431 8.89 10.62 5.93
CA LEU A 431 8.62 10.17 7.30
C LEU A 431 9.68 9.16 7.72
N ASN A 432 10.31 9.38 8.88
CA ASN A 432 11.21 8.42 9.50
C ASN A 432 10.86 8.26 10.98
N ARG A 433 10.67 7.02 11.44
CA ARG A 433 10.27 6.71 12.82
C ARG A 433 9.02 7.48 13.26
N VAL A 434 8.05 7.61 12.35
CA VAL A 434 6.73 8.17 12.66
C VAL A 434 5.82 7.06 13.16
N ARG A 435 5.25 7.25 14.35
CA ARG A 435 4.46 6.26 15.05
C ARG A 435 3.05 6.76 15.33
N PHE A 436 2.06 6.02 14.85
CA PHE A 436 0.68 6.13 15.30
C PHE A 436 0.36 4.86 16.05
N ILE A 437 0.49 4.90 17.37
CA ILE A 437 0.40 3.75 18.26
C ILE A 437 -0.54 4.02 19.43
N ARG A 438 -1.05 2.96 20.04
CA ARG A 438 -1.81 3.06 21.27
C ARG A 438 -0.94 3.64 22.39
N GLU A 439 -1.52 4.50 23.23
CA GLU A 439 -0.76 5.03 24.36
C GLU A 439 -0.42 3.89 25.34
N PRO A 440 0.87 3.65 25.62
CA PRO A 440 1.29 2.60 26.52
C PRO A 440 0.68 2.74 27.93
N GLY A 441 0.30 1.60 28.53
CA GLY A 441 -0.28 1.57 29.88
C GLY A 441 -1.74 2.02 29.96
N THR A 442 -2.38 2.34 28.85
CA THR A 442 -3.81 2.69 28.80
C THR A 442 -4.64 1.60 28.11
N LYS A 443 -5.96 1.73 28.15
CA LYS A 443 -6.89 0.87 27.42
C LYS A 443 -7.32 1.48 26.08
N ARG A 444 -6.66 2.54 25.60
CA ARG A 444 -6.94 3.15 24.29
C ARG A 444 -6.66 2.13 23.18
N LEU A 445 -7.60 1.98 22.25
CA LEU A 445 -7.52 1.01 21.15
C LEU A 445 -7.43 1.66 19.77
N LEU A 446 -7.96 2.88 19.66
CA LEU A 446 -8.02 3.60 18.40
C LEU A 446 -7.01 4.76 18.39
N THR A 447 -6.13 4.76 17.41
CA THR A 447 -5.17 5.85 17.19
C THR A 447 -5.74 6.93 16.26
N CYS A 448 -6.49 6.51 15.24
CA CYS A 448 -7.15 7.40 14.29
C CYS A 448 -8.56 6.91 14.00
N THR A 449 -9.50 7.83 13.82
CA THR A 449 -10.88 7.48 13.51
C THR A 449 -11.16 7.44 11.99
N ALA A 450 -10.14 7.63 11.19
CA ALA A 450 -10.09 7.48 9.73
C ALA A 450 -8.75 6.87 9.32
N ASP A 451 -8.19 7.25 8.17
CA ASP A 451 -6.86 6.79 7.73
C ASP A 451 -5.75 7.28 8.66
N ILE A 452 -4.61 6.58 8.70
CA ILE A 452 -3.44 7.12 9.40
C ILE A 452 -2.71 8.10 8.47
N LEU A 453 -2.24 7.65 7.32
CA LEU A 453 -1.53 8.48 6.34
C LEU A 453 -2.35 8.55 5.04
N HIS A 454 -2.83 9.73 4.70
CA HIS A 454 -3.69 9.94 3.55
C HIS A 454 -3.08 10.99 2.61
N THR A 455 -2.68 10.56 1.41
CA THR A 455 -2.11 11.46 0.40
C THR A 455 -3.08 11.66 -0.76
N CYS A 456 -3.44 12.92 -1.01
CA CYS A 456 -4.29 13.32 -2.14
C CYS A 456 -3.51 14.21 -3.11
N ASN A 457 -3.42 13.83 -4.37
CA ASN A 457 -2.75 14.60 -5.41
C ASN A 457 -1.32 15.02 -5.03
N LEU A 458 -0.60 14.15 -4.31
CA LEU A 458 0.80 14.38 -3.97
C LEU A 458 1.66 14.04 -5.19
N SER A 459 2.57 14.92 -5.55
CA SER A 459 3.55 14.71 -6.61
C SER A 459 4.94 14.37 -6.04
N GLY A 460 5.82 13.85 -6.88
CA GLY A 460 7.17 13.48 -6.49
C GLY A 460 7.21 12.22 -5.64
N GLU A 461 7.88 12.26 -4.48
CA GLU A 461 8.17 11.10 -3.65
C GLU A 461 7.42 11.14 -2.31
N ALA A 462 6.93 9.98 -1.88
CA ALA A 462 6.51 9.72 -0.50
C ALA A 462 7.41 8.63 0.06
N ILE A 463 8.32 8.97 0.95
CA ILE A 463 9.29 8.03 1.53
C ILE A 463 8.97 7.86 3.01
N PHE A 464 8.46 6.67 3.36
CA PHE A 464 8.10 6.30 4.73
C PHE A 464 9.02 5.17 5.18
N THR A 465 9.86 5.45 6.15
CA THR A 465 10.90 4.55 6.64
C THR A 465 10.76 4.35 8.13
N ASN A 466 10.97 3.13 8.62
CA ASN A 466 10.97 2.82 10.04
C ASN A 466 9.70 3.27 10.80
N CYS A 467 8.53 3.25 10.16
CA CYS A 467 7.29 3.71 10.76
C CYS A 467 6.55 2.57 11.50
N GLU A 468 5.70 2.93 12.47
CA GLU A 468 4.80 2.00 13.14
C GLU A 468 3.37 2.55 13.12
N LEU A 469 2.45 1.81 12.46
CA LEU A 469 1.09 2.25 12.22
C LEU A 469 0.11 1.22 12.77
N GLU A 470 -0.74 1.63 13.72
CA GLU A 470 -1.64 0.74 14.44
C GLU A 470 -3.02 1.37 14.68
N GLY A 471 -4.05 0.54 14.76
CA GLY A 471 -5.31 0.86 15.44
C GLY A 471 -6.18 1.93 14.78
N SER A 472 -6.07 2.22 13.49
CA SER A 472 -6.97 3.16 12.84
C SER A 472 -8.26 2.50 12.35
N HIS A 473 -9.29 3.33 12.16
CA HIS A 473 -10.59 2.91 11.68
C HIS A 473 -10.57 2.56 10.19
N ASP A 474 -9.90 3.34 9.38
CA ASP A 474 -9.80 3.16 7.93
C ASP A 474 -8.37 2.73 7.53
N ASP A 475 -7.88 3.05 6.35
CA ASP A 475 -6.60 2.57 5.84
C ASP A 475 -5.41 3.04 6.70
N ALA A 476 -4.33 2.25 6.80
CA ALA A 476 -3.12 2.78 7.41
C ALA A 476 -2.43 3.77 6.47
N ILE A 477 -2.37 3.44 5.20
CA ILE A 477 -1.82 4.32 4.16
C ILE A 477 -2.78 4.31 2.97
N ASN A 478 -3.23 5.49 2.55
CA ASN A 478 -4.02 5.70 1.36
C ASN A 478 -3.29 6.67 0.42
N VAL A 479 -2.94 6.20 -0.76
CA VAL A 479 -2.22 6.96 -1.79
C VAL A 479 -3.11 7.09 -3.00
N LYS A 480 -3.55 8.32 -3.31
CA LYS A 480 -4.47 8.56 -4.41
C LYS A 480 -4.33 9.92 -5.08
N SER A 481 -4.82 10.00 -6.31
CA SER A 481 -5.25 11.20 -7.03
C SER A 481 -6.74 11.07 -7.35
N PHE A 482 -7.26 11.81 -8.34
CA PHE A 482 -8.67 11.69 -8.75
C PHE A 482 -8.81 11.66 -10.26
N TYR A 483 -9.78 10.87 -10.74
CA TYR A 483 -10.24 10.95 -12.12
C TYR A 483 -11.17 12.13 -12.29
N THR A 484 -10.96 12.84 -13.40
CA THR A 484 -11.91 13.80 -13.95
C THR A 484 -12.51 13.25 -15.24
N LYS A 485 -13.64 13.77 -15.66
CA LYS A 485 -14.28 13.37 -16.92
C LYS A 485 -14.08 14.44 -17.98
N ILE A 486 -13.63 14.05 -19.19
CA ILE A 486 -13.56 14.93 -20.35
C ILE A 486 -14.98 15.25 -20.81
N THR A 487 -15.41 16.51 -20.66
CA THR A 487 -16.76 16.97 -20.96
C THR A 487 -16.88 17.72 -22.29
N ALA A 488 -15.77 18.25 -22.80
CA ALA A 488 -15.68 18.85 -24.14
C ALA A 488 -14.25 18.73 -24.68
N ILE A 489 -14.14 18.70 -26.01
CA ILE A 489 -12.86 18.68 -26.73
C ILE A 489 -12.89 19.72 -27.83
N ARG A 490 -11.93 20.64 -27.86
CA ARG A 490 -11.75 21.69 -28.89
C ARG A 490 -10.29 21.66 -29.36
N ASN A 491 -10.01 20.84 -30.36
CA ASN A 491 -8.65 20.58 -30.88
C ASN A 491 -7.73 19.98 -29.76
N ASN A 492 -6.81 20.76 -29.23
CA ASN A 492 -5.94 20.39 -28.12
C ASN A 492 -6.39 20.96 -26.76
N VAL A 493 -7.59 21.49 -26.67
CA VAL A 493 -8.18 21.95 -25.40
C VAL A 493 -9.25 20.96 -24.95
N VAL A 494 -9.16 20.47 -23.73
CA VAL A 494 -10.19 19.63 -23.09
C VAL A 494 -10.79 20.36 -21.91
N SER A 495 -12.12 20.33 -21.81
CA SER A 495 -12.82 20.74 -20.59
C SER A 495 -12.98 19.52 -19.69
N VAL A 496 -12.62 19.65 -18.42
CA VAL A 496 -12.80 18.61 -17.39
C VAL A 496 -13.60 19.16 -16.23
N ALA A 497 -14.48 18.34 -15.67
CA ALA A 497 -15.30 18.71 -14.52
C ALA A 497 -14.71 18.12 -13.24
N GLN A 498 -14.68 18.91 -12.17
CA GLN A 498 -14.39 18.37 -10.83
C GLN A 498 -15.51 17.41 -10.42
N THR A 499 -15.14 16.18 -10.09
CA THR A 499 -16.09 15.12 -9.78
C THR A 499 -16.21 14.82 -8.28
N GLN A 500 -15.31 15.36 -7.44
CA GLN A 500 -15.28 15.19 -6.01
C GLN A 500 -15.31 16.53 -5.27
N ASN A 501 -15.99 16.57 -4.13
CA ASN A 501 -16.12 17.76 -3.30
C ASN A 501 -15.02 17.89 -2.23
N GLU A 502 -14.18 16.86 -2.06
CA GLU A 502 -13.26 16.78 -0.93
C GLU A 502 -11.98 17.60 -1.14
N VAL A 503 -11.47 17.63 -2.37
CA VAL A 503 -10.23 18.32 -2.73
C VAL A 503 -10.41 19.02 -4.07
N THR A 504 -9.92 20.23 -4.19
CA THR A 504 -9.80 20.88 -5.49
C THR A 504 -8.76 20.12 -6.30
N ILE A 505 -9.19 19.47 -7.37
CA ILE A 505 -8.27 18.80 -8.29
C ILE A 505 -7.41 19.88 -8.94
N GLY A 506 -6.12 19.89 -8.62
CA GLY A 506 -5.17 20.83 -9.20
C GLY A 506 -4.56 20.25 -10.47
N PHE A 507 -4.45 21.11 -11.48
CA PHE A 507 -3.61 20.86 -12.64
C PHE A 507 -2.60 22.00 -12.74
N ASP A 508 -1.35 21.65 -12.98
CA ASP A 508 -0.28 22.60 -13.17
C ASP A 508 0.25 22.50 -14.60
N VAL A 509 0.83 23.60 -15.09
CA VAL A 509 1.54 23.59 -16.39
C VAL A 509 2.75 22.66 -16.26
N GLY A 510 2.86 21.72 -17.20
CA GLY A 510 3.86 20.67 -17.19
C GLY A 510 3.37 19.33 -16.63
N ASP A 511 2.19 19.28 -16.03
CA ASP A 511 1.61 18.01 -15.58
C ASP A 511 1.38 17.06 -16.76
N GLU A 512 1.74 15.80 -16.59
CA GLU A 512 1.33 14.70 -17.44
C GLU A 512 -0.05 14.21 -17.03
N VAL A 513 -0.95 14.07 -17.98
CA VAL A 513 -2.31 13.59 -17.78
C VAL A 513 -2.58 12.40 -18.68
N ASP A 514 -3.07 11.30 -18.07
CA ASP A 514 -3.42 10.08 -18.78
C ASP A 514 -4.90 10.01 -19.07
N VAL A 515 -5.24 9.54 -20.25
CA VAL A 515 -6.62 9.31 -20.70
C VAL A 515 -6.94 7.83 -20.66
N TYR A 516 -8.06 7.48 -20.02
CA TYR A 516 -8.54 6.11 -19.88
C TYR A 516 -9.94 5.95 -20.50
N ASP A 517 -10.12 4.87 -21.26
CA ASP A 517 -11.43 4.44 -21.74
C ASP A 517 -12.26 3.98 -20.51
N PRO A 518 -13.43 4.58 -20.25
CA PRO A 518 -14.25 4.18 -19.11
C PRO A 518 -14.72 2.71 -19.18
N THR A 519 -14.63 2.08 -20.38
CA THR A 519 -14.93 0.66 -20.56
C THR A 519 -13.66 -0.18 -20.33
N GLY A 520 -13.53 -0.77 -19.15
CA GLY A 520 -12.39 -1.58 -18.76
C GLY A 520 -11.17 -0.80 -18.33
N LEU A 521 -11.31 0.51 -18.15
CA LEU A 521 -10.27 1.44 -17.65
C LEU A 521 -8.93 1.34 -18.41
N LYS A 522 -9.03 1.13 -19.74
CA LYS A 522 -7.85 0.98 -20.59
C LYS A 522 -7.16 2.30 -20.84
N TYR A 523 -5.86 2.35 -20.58
CA TYR A 523 -4.99 3.47 -21.01
C TYR A 523 -5.09 3.70 -22.52
N LYS A 524 -5.15 4.96 -22.93
CA LYS A 524 -5.21 5.40 -24.34
C LYS A 524 -4.04 6.25 -24.74
N ASP A 525 -3.74 7.29 -23.96
CA ASP A 525 -2.72 8.27 -24.32
C ASP A 525 -2.30 9.08 -23.09
N THR A 526 -1.11 9.69 -23.16
CA THR A 526 -0.63 10.69 -22.20
C THR A 526 -0.46 12.02 -22.92
N PHE A 527 -0.86 13.08 -22.26
CA PHE A 527 -0.72 14.47 -22.73
C PHE A 527 0.00 15.30 -21.68
N VAL A 528 0.67 16.37 -22.11
CA VAL A 528 1.30 17.35 -21.21
C VAL A 528 0.45 18.64 -21.19
N VAL A 529 0.14 19.11 -19.99
CA VAL A 529 -0.63 20.35 -19.78
C VAL A 529 0.25 21.56 -20.08
N GLN A 530 -0.15 22.37 -21.05
CA GLN A 530 0.55 23.59 -21.44
C GLN A 530 -0.10 24.86 -20.88
N LYS A 531 -1.41 24.82 -20.58
CA LYS A 531 -2.15 25.91 -19.96
C LYS A 531 -3.32 25.36 -19.17
N VAL A 532 -3.59 26.00 -18.04
CA VAL A 532 -4.75 25.72 -17.19
C VAL A 532 -5.60 26.97 -17.07
N GLU A 533 -6.91 26.86 -17.35
CA GLU A 533 -7.90 27.91 -17.11
C GLU A 533 -9.02 27.33 -16.25
N GLN A 534 -9.17 27.83 -15.04
CA GLN A 534 -10.26 27.43 -14.15
C GLN A 534 -11.52 28.21 -14.50
N ILE A 535 -12.63 27.52 -14.75
CA ILE A 535 -13.94 28.08 -15.10
C ILE A 535 -14.96 27.56 -14.07
N GLY A 536 -15.15 28.30 -12.99
CA GLY A 536 -15.97 27.85 -11.86
C GLY A 536 -15.35 26.62 -11.19
N THR A 537 -16.07 25.49 -11.21
CA THR A 537 -15.59 24.19 -10.71
C THR A 537 -14.99 23.31 -11.80
N SER A 538 -14.87 23.79 -13.03
CA SER A 538 -14.32 23.08 -14.17
C SER A 538 -12.98 23.67 -14.59
N PHE A 539 -12.22 22.92 -15.39
CA PHE A 539 -10.95 23.38 -15.95
C PHE A 539 -10.95 23.18 -17.45
N ASP A 540 -10.44 24.18 -18.19
CA ASP A 540 -10.01 24.03 -19.56
C ASP A 540 -8.49 23.82 -19.58
N LEU A 541 -8.07 22.64 -20.02
CA LEU A 541 -6.66 22.27 -20.13
C LEU A 541 -6.24 22.36 -21.61
N THR A 542 -5.26 23.22 -21.91
CA THR A 542 -4.60 23.18 -23.23
C THR A 542 -3.48 22.14 -23.14
N LEU A 543 -3.50 21.16 -24.03
CA LEU A 543 -2.58 20.05 -24.07
C LEU A 543 -1.55 20.21 -25.20
N ASP A 544 -0.45 19.48 -25.13
CA ASP A 544 0.69 19.54 -26.07
C ASP A 544 0.35 19.07 -27.49
N LYS A 545 -0.68 18.24 -27.64
CA LYS A 545 -1.11 17.66 -28.92
C LYS A 545 -2.63 17.60 -29.06
N VAL A 546 -3.09 17.42 -30.29
CA VAL A 546 -4.52 17.34 -30.62
C VAL A 546 -5.16 16.12 -29.97
N VAL A 547 -6.32 16.33 -29.33
CA VAL A 547 -7.07 15.26 -28.66
C VAL A 547 -8.12 14.68 -29.62
N PRO A 548 -8.18 13.36 -29.77
CA PRO A 548 -9.20 12.71 -30.60
C PRO A 548 -10.64 13.11 -30.20
N SER A 549 -11.41 13.67 -31.14
CA SER A 549 -12.73 14.26 -30.83
C SER A 549 -13.87 13.73 -31.69
N ARG A 550 -13.63 12.84 -32.66
CA ARG A 550 -14.64 12.38 -33.60
C ARG A 550 -14.66 10.88 -33.83
N GLY A 551 -15.85 10.34 -34.09
CA GLY A 551 -16.05 8.95 -34.43
C GLY A 551 -15.70 7.97 -33.27
N SER A 552 -15.30 6.77 -33.63
CA SER A 552 -14.94 5.71 -32.69
C SER A 552 -13.63 5.94 -31.91
N VAL A 553 -12.88 6.97 -32.28
CA VAL A 553 -11.61 7.33 -31.61
C VAL A 553 -11.75 8.56 -30.71
N SER A 554 -12.97 9.06 -30.47
CA SER A 554 -13.20 10.24 -29.62
C SER A 554 -12.94 9.91 -28.15
N TYR A 555 -12.21 10.81 -27.47
CA TYR A 555 -11.99 10.73 -26.00
C TYR A 555 -13.05 11.51 -25.20
N LEU A 556 -14.10 12.02 -25.85
CA LEU A 556 -15.21 12.65 -25.16
C LEU A 556 -15.89 11.66 -24.21
N GLY A 557 -16.00 12.03 -22.94
CA GLY A 557 -16.56 11.17 -21.90
C GLY A 557 -15.56 10.22 -21.25
N PHE A 558 -14.30 10.19 -21.69
CA PHE A 558 -13.23 9.39 -21.08
C PHE A 558 -12.78 9.98 -19.75
N SER A 559 -12.21 9.11 -18.91
CA SER A 559 -11.62 9.52 -17.65
C SER A 559 -10.21 10.04 -17.87
N LEU A 560 -9.87 11.15 -17.23
CA LEU A 560 -8.54 11.76 -17.26
C LEU A 560 -7.99 11.77 -15.84
N GLY A 561 -6.81 11.18 -15.64
CA GLY A 561 -6.07 11.16 -14.38
C GLY A 561 -4.78 11.95 -14.48
N ASN A 562 -4.40 12.69 -13.44
CA ASN A 562 -3.14 13.42 -13.39
C ASN A 562 -2.01 12.46 -12.98
N ALA A 563 -1.18 12.09 -13.96
CA ALA A 563 -0.08 11.13 -13.76
C ALA A 563 1.09 11.73 -12.96
N THR A 564 1.34 13.03 -13.07
CA THR A 564 2.36 13.73 -12.26
C THR A 564 2.01 13.72 -10.77
N LYS A 565 0.71 13.69 -10.44
CA LYS A 565 0.20 13.64 -9.06
C LYS A 565 -0.11 12.21 -8.59
N ALA A 566 0.44 11.23 -9.26
CA ALA A 566 0.50 9.84 -8.81
C ALA A 566 1.84 9.59 -8.11
N VAL A 567 1.92 9.96 -6.85
CA VAL A 567 3.17 9.94 -6.06
C VAL A 567 3.88 8.59 -6.10
N HIS A 568 5.20 8.62 -6.10
CA HIS A 568 6.07 7.45 -5.99
C HIS A 568 6.24 7.10 -4.51
N LEU A 569 5.59 6.02 -4.06
CA LEU A 569 5.70 5.56 -2.67
C LEU A 569 6.91 4.65 -2.49
N THR A 570 7.78 4.98 -1.56
CA THR A 570 8.74 4.05 -0.97
C THR A 570 8.36 3.79 0.48
N LEU A 571 7.93 2.57 0.77
CA LEU A 571 7.69 2.11 2.13
C LEU A 571 8.77 1.11 2.50
N ASP A 572 9.58 1.41 3.51
CA ASP A 572 10.71 0.59 3.94
C ASP A 572 10.71 0.36 5.45
N ASN A 573 11.00 -0.86 5.88
CA ASN A 573 11.15 -1.25 7.28
C ASN A 573 10.02 -0.75 8.19
N THR A 574 8.78 -0.83 7.71
CA THR A 574 7.58 -0.31 8.39
C THR A 574 6.71 -1.44 8.91
N TRP A 575 6.18 -1.26 10.11
CA TRP A 575 5.29 -2.22 10.76
C TRP A 575 3.86 -1.68 10.81
N ILE A 576 2.96 -2.34 10.08
CA ILE A 576 1.52 -2.04 10.05
C ILE A 576 0.77 -3.18 10.75
N LYS A 577 0.05 -2.85 11.83
CA LYS A 577 -0.57 -3.88 12.65
C LYS A 577 -1.95 -3.49 13.17
N ASN A 578 -2.72 -4.51 13.57
CA ASN A 578 -4.00 -4.34 14.24
C ASN A 578 -4.94 -3.37 13.54
N LYS A 579 -5.16 -3.64 12.25
CA LYS A 579 -5.98 -2.81 11.38
C LYS A 579 -7.34 -3.44 11.15
N ARG A 580 -8.38 -2.63 11.27
CA ARG A 580 -9.71 -3.03 10.88
C ARG A 580 -9.84 -3.08 9.35
N ASN A 581 -9.38 -2.04 8.68
CA ASN A 581 -9.45 -1.87 7.24
C ASN A 581 -8.14 -2.27 6.56
N ARG A 582 -7.76 -1.61 5.49
CA ARG A 582 -6.54 -1.94 4.73
C ARG A 582 -5.27 -1.50 5.46
N GLY A 583 -4.19 -2.21 5.18
CA GLY A 583 -2.86 -1.72 5.48
C GLY A 583 -2.49 -0.60 4.49
N ILE A 584 -2.49 -0.90 3.21
CA ILE A 584 -2.22 0.09 2.16
C ILE A 584 -3.29 0.02 1.08
N LEU A 585 -3.82 1.17 0.67
CA LEU A 585 -4.51 1.38 -0.60
C LEU A 585 -3.59 2.20 -1.51
N LEU A 586 -3.04 1.56 -2.55
CA LEU A 586 -2.04 2.17 -3.42
C LEU A 586 -2.60 2.42 -4.82
N GLN A 587 -2.69 3.69 -5.20
CA GLN A 587 -3.04 4.18 -6.52
C GLN A 587 -1.94 5.12 -7.05
N GLY A 588 -0.70 4.81 -6.70
CA GLY A 588 0.53 5.48 -7.15
C GLY A 588 1.26 4.72 -8.25
N ARG A 589 2.38 5.24 -8.68
CA ARG A 589 3.27 4.66 -9.70
C ARG A 589 4.69 4.54 -9.18
N ASP A 590 5.50 3.71 -9.86
CA ASP A 590 6.93 3.57 -9.60
C ASP A 590 7.22 3.39 -8.11
N SER A 591 6.41 2.54 -7.43
CA SER A 591 6.38 2.44 -5.98
C SER A 591 6.99 1.14 -5.48
N VAL A 592 7.61 1.19 -4.32
CA VAL A 592 8.28 0.05 -3.68
C VAL A 592 7.81 -0.11 -2.24
N ILE A 593 7.35 -1.31 -1.90
CA ILE A 593 7.06 -1.76 -0.54
C ILE A 593 8.07 -2.83 -0.18
N LYS A 594 8.96 -2.59 0.77
CA LYS A 594 10.04 -3.52 1.09
C LYS A 594 10.37 -3.60 2.58
N ASN A 595 10.86 -4.77 3.00
CA ASN A 595 11.31 -5.03 4.38
C ASN A 595 10.23 -4.74 5.43
N CYS A 596 8.96 -4.76 5.06
CA CYS A 596 7.83 -4.40 5.91
C CYS A 596 7.22 -5.61 6.60
N THR A 597 6.41 -5.35 7.63
CA THR A 597 5.57 -6.36 8.25
C THR A 597 4.13 -5.84 8.34
N PHE A 598 3.21 -6.62 7.79
CA PHE A 598 1.77 -6.45 7.95
C PHE A 598 1.25 -7.53 8.86
N GLN A 599 0.55 -7.14 9.93
CA GLN A 599 0.12 -8.09 10.94
C GLN A 599 -1.30 -7.82 11.38
N ASN A 600 -2.16 -8.85 11.30
CA ASN A 600 -3.56 -8.75 11.70
C ASN A 600 -4.28 -7.55 11.05
N VAL A 601 -4.29 -7.53 9.73
CA VAL A 601 -5.02 -6.56 8.91
C VAL A 601 -6.28 -7.22 8.37
N ASN A 602 -7.46 -6.70 8.74
CA ASN A 602 -8.72 -7.44 8.58
C ASN A 602 -9.41 -7.31 7.22
N MET A 603 -8.98 -6.43 6.33
CA MET A 603 -9.57 -6.31 4.98
C MET A 603 -8.59 -6.70 3.88
N GLY A 604 -7.43 -6.08 3.84
CA GLY A 604 -6.37 -6.37 2.88
C GLY A 604 -5.09 -5.67 3.29
N ALA A 605 -3.99 -6.44 3.46
CA ALA A 605 -2.76 -5.85 3.94
C ALA A 605 -2.18 -4.86 2.92
N VAL A 606 -2.11 -5.27 1.65
CA VAL A 606 -1.73 -4.38 0.53
C VAL A 606 -2.75 -4.54 -0.59
N GLN A 607 -3.39 -3.44 -0.98
CA GLN A 607 -4.25 -3.37 -2.16
C GLN A 607 -3.68 -2.37 -3.16
N ILE A 608 -3.22 -2.87 -4.30
CA ILE A 608 -2.79 -2.10 -5.46
C ILE A 608 -3.99 -2.03 -6.40
N LEU A 609 -4.60 -0.84 -6.52
CA LEU A 609 -5.95 -0.73 -7.02
C LEU A 609 -6.05 0.31 -8.16
N GLY A 610 -6.53 -0.13 -9.32
CA GLY A 610 -6.90 0.74 -10.42
C GLY A 610 -8.42 0.65 -10.69
N VAL A 611 -9.22 1.57 -10.13
CA VAL A 611 -10.67 1.53 -10.26
C VAL A 611 -11.24 2.90 -10.61
N ASP A 612 -12.29 2.93 -11.43
CA ASP A 612 -13.11 4.12 -11.65
C ASP A 612 -14.51 3.86 -11.05
N ASP A 613 -14.65 4.07 -9.77
CA ASP A 613 -15.87 3.85 -9.02
C ASP A 613 -16.55 5.17 -8.60
N VAL A 614 -17.40 5.10 -7.59
CA VAL A 614 -18.11 6.27 -7.06
C VAL A 614 -17.20 7.27 -6.35
N PHE A 615 -16.04 6.85 -5.88
CA PHE A 615 -15.06 7.70 -5.20
C PHE A 615 -14.14 8.44 -6.18
N LYS A 616 -14.06 7.97 -7.44
CA LYS A 616 -13.22 8.56 -8.49
C LYS A 616 -11.74 8.65 -8.13
N GLU A 617 -11.27 7.77 -7.27
CA GLU A 617 -9.87 7.70 -6.89
C GLU A 617 -9.01 7.19 -8.06
N ALA A 618 -7.91 7.85 -8.31
CA ALA A 618 -7.00 7.60 -9.41
C ALA A 618 -5.55 7.44 -8.88
N ILE A 619 -4.67 6.89 -9.60
CA ILE A 619 -4.62 6.54 -11.02
C ILE A 619 -4.49 5.02 -11.16
N VAL A 620 -4.52 4.47 -12.40
CA VAL A 620 -4.12 3.06 -12.60
C VAL A 620 -2.65 2.90 -12.23
N PRO A 621 -2.33 2.07 -11.21
CA PRO A 621 -0.95 1.84 -10.79
C PRO A 621 -0.11 1.18 -11.89
N LYS A 622 1.20 1.44 -11.87
CA LYS A 622 2.18 0.86 -12.78
C LYS A 622 3.56 0.84 -12.12
N ASN A 623 4.39 -0.15 -12.45
CA ASN A 623 5.75 -0.32 -11.92
C ASN A 623 5.76 -0.41 -10.39
N ILE A 624 5.11 -1.41 -9.84
CA ILE A 624 5.02 -1.62 -8.39
C ILE A 624 5.85 -2.84 -7.98
N ARG A 625 6.65 -2.70 -6.93
CA ARG A 625 7.41 -3.81 -6.34
C ARG A 625 7.00 -4.01 -4.89
N VAL A 626 6.74 -5.26 -4.52
CA VAL A 626 6.52 -5.70 -3.15
C VAL A 626 7.53 -6.78 -2.85
N GLU A 627 8.51 -6.49 -2.00
CA GLU A 627 9.65 -7.38 -1.78
C GLU A 627 10.06 -7.48 -0.31
N ASN A 628 10.58 -8.65 0.09
CA ASN A 628 11.10 -8.91 1.44
C ASN A 628 10.12 -8.55 2.56
N THR A 629 8.83 -8.66 2.30
CA THR A 629 7.75 -8.22 3.20
C THR A 629 7.04 -9.41 3.81
N LYS A 630 6.63 -9.29 5.06
CA LYS A 630 5.92 -10.34 5.80
C LYS A 630 4.45 -9.97 5.97
N PHE A 631 3.58 -10.92 5.66
CA PHE A 631 2.14 -10.83 5.83
C PHE A 631 1.72 -11.87 6.87
N LEU A 632 1.31 -11.42 8.04
CA LEU A 632 1.06 -12.27 9.20
C LEU A 632 -0.40 -12.22 9.61
N GLN A 633 -1.14 -13.30 9.32
CA GLN A 633 -2.56 -13.46 9.67
C GLN A 633 -3.47 -12.31 9.19
N CYS A 634 -3.23 -11.79 8.03
CA CYS A 634 -4.13 -10.81 7.44
C CYS A 634 -5.37 -11.48 6.84
N TRP A 635 -6.43 -10.71 6.56
CA TRP A 635 -7.61 -11.26 5.90
C TRP A 635 -7.27 -11.62 4.45
N ASP A 636 -6.98 -10.63 3.60
CA ASP A 636 -6.30 -10.79 2.33
C ASP A 636 -4.89 -10.18 2.46
N ASP A 637 -3.87 -10.90 2.02
CA ASP A 637 -2.51 -10.41 2.21
C ASP A 637 -2.14 -9.37 1.15
N LEU A 638 -2.15 -9.75 -0.13
CA LEU A 638 -1.81 -8.85 -1.23
C LEU A 638 -2.79 -9.00 -2.39
N SER A 639 -3.39 -7.90 -2.79
CA SER A 639 -4.34 -7.86 -3.90
C SER A 639 -3.94 -6.81 -4.93
N VAL A 640 -3.89 -7.23 -6.21
CA VAL A 640 -3.62 -6.33 -7.35
C VAL A 640 -4.80 -6.46 -8.30
N PHE A 641 -5.61 -5.41 -8.42
CA PHE A 641 -6.81 -5.54 -9.23
C PHE A 641 -7.28 -4.24 -9.87
N THR A 642 -8.01 -4.40 -10.96
CA THR A 642 -8.66 -3.31 -11.67
C THR A 642 -10.10 -3.67 -12.02
N TRP A 643 -10.97 -2.65 -12.02
CA TRP A 643 -12.30 -2.71 -12.65
C TRP A 643 -12.78 -1.32 -13.06
N ASP A 644 -13.65 -1.29 -14.07
CA ASP A 644 -14.35 -0.08 -14.47
C ASP A 644 -15.59 0.20 -13.60
N ALA A 645 -16.28 1.31 -13.84
CA ALA A 645 -17.49 1.72 -13.12
C ALA A 645 -18.64 0.69 -13.19
N SER A 646 -18.60 -0.29 -14.11
CA SER A 646 -19.55 -1.40 -14.21
C SER A 646 -19.11 -2.65 -13.43
N GLY A 647 -17.92 -2.61 -12.81
CA GLY A 647 -17.30 -3.75 -12.13
C GLY A 647 -16.58 -4.73 -13.06
N LYS A 648 -16.40 -4.37 -14.35
CA LYS A 648 -15.73 -5.22 -15.33
C LYS A 648 -14.22 -5.02 -15.27
N SER A 649 -13.47 -6.11 -15.24
CA SER A 649 -12.02 -6.13 -15.34
C SER A 649 -11.58 -6.46 -16.77
N THR A 650 -10.49 -5.87 -17.20
CA THR A 650 -9.87 -6.14 -18.50
C THR A 650 -8.42 -6.57 -18.26
N PRO A 651 -7.96 -7.70 -18.84
CA PRO A 651 -6.57 -8.12 -18.74
C PRO A 651 -5.61 -7.01 -19.19
N GLY A 652 -4.45 -6.92 -18.54
CA GLY A 652 -3.40 -5.97 -18.91
C GLY A 652 -3.69 -4.50 -18.63
N THR A 653 -4.75 -4.16 -17.89
CA THR A 653 -5.03 -2.76 -17.54
C THR A 653 -3.98 -2.21 -16.58
N LEU A 654 -3.65 -2.93 -15.53
CA LEU A 654 -2.56 -2.63 -14.59
C LEU A 654 -1.37 -3.53 -14.94
N GLN A 655 -0.19 -2.95 -15.06
CA GLN A 655 0.99 -3.66 -15.57
C GLN A 655 2.24 -3.41 -14.73
N HIS A 656 3.23 -4.27 -14.91
CA HIS A 656 4.56 -4.21 -14.32
C HIS A 656 4.50 -4.27 -12.79
N VAL A 657 4.08 -5.42 -12.26
CA VAL A 657 4.07 -5.67 -10.81
C VAL A 657 4.99 -6.84 -10.47
N ALA A 658 5.92 -6.62 -9.56
CA ALA A 658 6.79 -7.66 -9.02
C ALA A 658 6.45 -7.93 -7.55
N ILE A 659 6.18 -9.20 -7.22
CA ILE A 659 5.87 -9.71 -5.88
C ILE A 659 6.91 -10.76 -5.56
N GLU A 660 8.00 -10.36 -4.88
CA GLU A 660 9.21 -11.18 -4.79
C GLU A 660 9.76 -11.30 -3.38
N ASN A 661 10.22 -12.50 -3.01
CA ASN A 661 10.86 -12.76 -1.73
C ASN A 661 9.99 -12.41 -0.50
N ASN A 662 8.66 -12.54 -0.60
CA ASN A 662 7.75 -12.23 0.49
C ASN A 662 7.39 -13.48 1.29
N TYR A 663 6.96 -13.27 2.52
CA TYR A 663 6.49 -14.32 3.41
C TYR A 663 5.01 -14.12 3.75
N PHE A 664 4.19 -15.12 3.43
CA PHE A 664 2.75 -15.14 3.68
C PHE A 664 2.43 -16.18 4.74
N TYR A 665 1.91 -15.76 5.89
CA TYR A 665 1.66 -16.63 7.03
C TYR A 665 0.19 -16.62 7.45
N ARG A 666 -0.49 -17.75 7.20
CA ARG A 666 -1.84 -18.07 7.70
C ARG A 666 -2.89 -17.01 7.42
N GLY A 667 -2.83 -16.30 6.30
CA GLY A 667 -3.89 -15.40 5.86
C GLY A 667 -5.23 -16.13 5.71
N VAL A 668 -6.35 -15.41 5.87
CA VAL A 668 -7.70 -16.00 5.83
C VAL A 668 -8.19 -16.17 4.39
N GLY A 669 -8.10 -15.11 3.60
CA GLY A 669 -8.48 -15.08 2.20
C GLY A 669 -7.34 -15.45 1.25
N SER A 670 -7.20 -14.77 0.12
CA SER A 670 -6.11 -15.02 -0.84
C SER A 670 -4.80 -14.43 -0.33
N SER A 671 -3.70 -15.19 -0.43
CA SER A 671 -2.37 -14.62 -0.15
C SER A 671 -1.96 -13.69 -1.25
N VAL A 672 -2.18 -14.05 -2.52
CA VAL A 672 -2.03 -13.16 -3.68
C VAL A 672 -3.29 -13.24 -4.54
N TYR A 673 -3.94 -12.11 -4.78
CA TYR A 673 -5.08 -12.00 -5.68
C TYR A 673 -4.76 -11.05 -6.83
N LEU A 674 -4.84 -11.55 -8.06
CA LEU A 674 -4.57 -10.83 -9.30
C LEU A 674 -5.83 -10.75 -10.15
N LYS A 675 -6.25 -9.54 -10.58
CA LYS A 675 -7.42 -9.39 -11.43
C LYS A 675 -7.32 -8.17 -12.34
N GLY A 676 -7.51 -8.36 -13.65
CA GLY A 676 -7.41 -7.28 -14.63
C GLY A 676 -5.99 -6.77 -14.87
N VAL A 677 -5.00 -7.60 -14.62
CA VAL A 677 -3.58 -7.23 -14.61
C VAL A 677 -2.81 -7.93 -15.73
N GLY A 678 -1.64 -7.39 -16.05
CA GLY A 678 -0.69 -7.98 -17.00
C GLY A 678 0.76 -7.70 -16.59
N ASP A 679 1.69 -8.50 -17.12
CA ASP A 679 3.11 -8.44 -16.81
C ASP A 679 3.36 -8.44 -15.29
N VAL A 680 2.95 -9.52 -14.62
CA VAL A 680 3.10 -9.70 -13.18
C VAL A 680 4.02 -10.88 -12.88
N SER A 681 5.04 -10.64 -12.05
CA SER A 681 5.92 -11.66 -11.49
C SER A 681 5.55 -11.95 -10.04
N VAL A 682 5.29 -13.20 -9.70
CA VAL A 682 5.15 -13.72 -8.33
C VAL A 682 6.25 -14.76 -8.14
N LYS A 683 7.40 -14.34 -7.60
CA LYS A 683 8.63 -15.14 -7.60
C LYS A 683 9.29 -15.23 -6.23
N ASN A 684 9.84 -16.41 -5.94
CA ASN A 684 10.61 -16.67 -4.71
C ASN A 684 9.83 -16.32 -3.42
N ASN A 685 8.51 -16.44 -3.40
CA ASN A 685 7.73 -16.20 -2.22
C ASN A 685 7.56 -17.48 -1.41
N PHE A 686 7.37 -17.31 -0.10
CA PHE A 686 7.10 -18.40 0.81
C PHE A 686 5.67 -18.26 1.37
N PHE A 687 4.87 -19.34 1.27
CA PHE A 687 3.50 -19.39 1.74
C PHE A 687 3.35 -20.47 2.80
N GLN A 688 2.95 -20.08 3.99
CA GLN A 688 2.50 -21.01 5.01
C GLN A 688 0.98 -20.88 5.16
N GLU A 689 0.26 -21.84 4.59
CA GLU A 689 -1.18 -21.74 4.47
C GLU A 689 -1.89 -22.46 5.62
N ARG A 690 -2.93 -21.80 6.11
CA ARG A 690 -3.79 -22.37 7.15
C ARG A 690 -4.65 -23.52 6.63
N TYR A 691 -5.10 -24.39 7.54
CA TYR A 691 -6.07 -25.43 7.25
C TYR A 691 -7.31 -24.88 6.50
N ALA A 692 -7.80 -25.65 5.52
CA ALA A 692 -8.94 -25.36 4.68
C ALA A 692 -8.76 -24.25 3.59
N LYS A 693 -7.57 -23.71 3.40
CA LYS A 693 -7.31 -22.83 2.26
C LYS A 693 -7.15 -23.65 0.98
N ALA A 694 -7.78 -23.23 -0.11
CA ALA A 694 -7.81 -23.98 -1.36
C ALA A 694 -6.64 -23.65 -2.31
N TYR A 695 -6.08 -22.45 -2.22
CA TYR A 695 -4.98 -21.94 -3.06
C TYR A 695 -4.28 -20.73 -2.40
N SER A 696 -3.02 -20.51 -2.73
CA SER A 696 -2.27 -19.30 -2.33
C SER A 696 -2.48 -18.15 -3.30
N VAL A 697 -2.42 -18.43 -4.61
CA VAL A 697 -2.57 -17.43 -5.66
C VAL A 697 -3.91 -17.60 -6.37
N ARG A 698 -4.63 -16.50 -6.54
CA ARG A 698 -5.82 -16.44 -7.39
C ARG A 698 -5.59 -15.47 -8.55
N ALA A 699 -5.87 -15.87 -9.78
CA ALA A 699 -5.68 -15.06 -10.96
C ALA A 699 -6.91 -15.10 -11.88
N ASP A 700 -7.58 -13.95 -12.02
CA ASP A 700 -8.79 -13.75 -12.82
C ASP A 700 -8.57 -12.65 -13.86
N TYR A 701 -8.91 -12.86 -15.13
CA TYR A 701 -8.75 -11.84 -16.19
C TYR A 701 -7.31 -11.27 -16.25
N VAL A 702 -6.33 -12.17 -16.38
CA VAL A 702 -4.91 -11.80 -16.39
C VAL A 702 -4.25 -12.14 -17.71
N GLU A 703 -3.15 -11.44 -18.04
CA GLU A 703 -2.27 -11.78 -19.16
C GLU A 703 -0.81 -11.66 -18.72
N ASP A 704 0.06 -12.54 -19.28
CA ASP A 704 1.50 -12.55 -19.07
C ASP A 704 1.90 -12.58 -17.58
N ILE A 705 1.43 -13.59 -16.84
CA ILE A 705 1.71 -13.79 -15.43
C ILE A 705 2.76 -14.89 -15.25
N ARG A 706 3.78 -14.63 -14.42
CA ARG A 706 4.80 -15.60 -14.04
C ARG A 706 4.69 -15.97 -12.58
N LEU A 707 4.46 -17.25 -12.28
CA LEU A 707 4.43 -17.83 -10.94
C LEU A 707 5.61 -18.77 -10.83
N GLU A 708 6.75 -18.29 -10.29
CA GLU A 708 8.03 -19.00 -10.39
C GLU A 708 8.70 -19.19 -9.03
N ASP A 709 9.24 -20.37 -8.79
CA ASP A 709 10.11 -20.71 -7.65
C ASP A 709 9.49 -20.40 -6.28
N ASN A 710 8.17 -20.46 -6.14
CA ASN A 710 7.50 -20.23 -4.87
C ASN A 710 7.48 -21.52 -4.04
N ALA A 711 7.73 -21.39 -2.75
CA ALA A 711 7.65 -22.48 -1.80
C ALA A 711 6.37 -22.37 -0.96
N TYR A 712 5.72 -23.51 -0.64
CA TYR A 712 4.53 -23.49 0.19
C TYR A 712 4.47 -24.68 1.16
N TYR A 713 3.91 -24.43 2.34
CA TYR A 713 3.59 -25.42 3.38
C TYR A 713 2.09 -25.45 3.63
N LEU A 714 1.56 -26.64 3.91
CA LEU A 714 0.14 -26.86 4.14
C LEU A 714 -0.09 -27.41 5.54
N GLU A 715 -1.11 -26.93 6.22
CA GLU A 715 -1.55 -27.48 7.50
C GLU A 715 -2.53 -28.66 7.26
N GLY A 716 -2.00 -29.81 6.83
CA GLY A 716 -2.70 -31.10 6.86
C GLY A 716 -3.93 -31.22 5.94
N GLN A 717 -4.02 -30.55 4.81
CA GLN A 717 -5.21 -30.55 3.96
C GLN A 717 -5.00 -31.28 2.62
N GLY A 718 -6.08 -31.91 2.15
CA GLY A 718 -6.17 -32.40 0.77
C GLY A 718 -6.87 -31.41 -0.16
N GLY A 719 -6.62 -31.54 -1.48
CA GLY A 719 -7.32 -30.73 -2.50
C GLY A 719 -6.80 -29.32 -2.70
N TYR A 720 -5.63 -28.99 -2.16
CA TYR A 720 -4.97 -27.70 -2.38
C TYR A 720 -4.30 -27.66 -3.76
N ASN A 721 -4.41 -26.51 -4.42
CA ASN A 721 -3.62 -26.16 -5.60
C ASN A 721 -2.87 -24.85 -5.30
N PHE A 722 -1.60 -24.76 -5.70
CA PHE A 722 -0.83 -23.53 -5.47
C PHE A 722 -1.52 -22.29 -6.07
N ALA A 723 -2.05 -22.42 -7.30
CA ALA A 723 -2.75 -21.33 -7.97
C ALA A 723 -4.13 -21.76 -8.52
N SER A 724 -5.11 -20.87 -8.38
CA SER A 724 -6.41 -20.92 -9.04
C SER A 724 -6.43 -19.94 -10.20
N ILE A 725 -6.32 -20.45 -11.43
CA ILE A 725 -6.25 -19.65 -12.66
C ILE A 725 -7.60 -19.75 -13.38
N SER A 726 -8.23 -18.61 -13.65
CA SER A 726 -9.50 -18.57 -14.39
C SER A 726 -9.32 -18.88 -15.88
N SER A 727 -10.38 -19.33 -16.53
CA SER A 727 -10.37 -19.59 -17.99
C SER A 727 -10.16 -18.35 -18.86
N ASN A 728 -10.23 -17.15 -18.26
CA ASN A 728 -10.00 -15.87 -18.93
C ASN A 728 -8.53 -15.39 -18.82
N ALA A 729 -7.68 -16.20 -18.20
CA ALA A 729 -6.26 -15.91 -18.10
C ALA A 729 -5.50 -16.38 -19.35
N THR A 730 -4.54 -15.60 -19.79
CA THR A 730 -3.65 -15.91 -20.91
C THR A 730 -2.19 -15.66 -20.55
N GLY A 731 -1.25 -16.34 -21.20
CA GLY A 731 0.18 -16.13 -20.98
C GLY A 731 0.66 -16.46 -19.55
N VAL A 732 0.00 -17.40 -18.86
CA VAL A 732 0.40 -17.80 -17.51
C VAL A 732 1.47 -18.87 -17.53
N ILE A 733 2.63 -18.57 -16.97
CA ILE A 733 3.75 -19.49 -16.80
C ILE A 733 3.83 -19.91 -15.33
N GLN A 734 3.95 -21.21 -15.08
CA GLN A 734 4.19 -21.76 -13.76
C GLN A 734 5.39 -22.70 -13.79
N SER A 735 6.43 -22.39 -12.99
CA SER A 735 7.63 -23.21 -12.91
C SER A 735 8.25 -23.16 -11.51
N GLY A 736 8.92 -24.22 -11.10
CA GLY A 736 9.67 -24.26 -9.82
C GLY A 736 8.83 -24.16 -8.53
N ASN A 737 7.50 -24.01 -8.61
CA ASN A 737 6.66 -23.91 -7.43
C ASN A 737 6.56 -25.26 -6.72
N ALA A 738 6.92 -25.34 -5.45
CA ALA A 738 7.07 -26.61 -4.76
C ALA A 738 6.51 -26.60 -3.33
N GLN A 739 5.76 -27.68 -3.01
CA GLN A 739 5.40 -27.96 -1.62
C GLN A 739 6.65 -28.44 -0.87
N LYS A 740 6.98 -27.80 0.26
CA LYS A 740 8.15 -28.12 1.07
C LYS A 740 7.84 -29.04 2.26
N GLY A 741 6.61 -29.14 2.65
CA GLY A 741 6.20 -30.01 3.76
C GLY A 741 4.71 -29.86 4.11
N THR A 742 4.29 -30.66 5.08
CA THR A 742 3.01 -30.54 5.77
C THR A 742 3.35 -30.33 7.26
N LEU A 743 2.79 -29.30 7.88
CA LEU A 743 2.97 -29.03 9.32
C LEU A 743 2.00 -29.82 10.16
#